data_269ed0408ea5cfddb860bc4bc1725f54
#
_entry.id   269ed0408ea5cfddb860bc4bc1725f54
#
_cell.length_a   1.000
_cell.length_b   1.000
_cell.length_c   1.000
_cell.angle_alpha   90.00
_cell.angle_beta   90.00
_cell.angle_gamma   90.00
#
_symmetry.space_group_name_H-M   'P 1'
#
loop_
_entity.id
_entity.type
_entity.pdbx_description
1 polymer ?
#
loop_
_entity_poly.entity_id
_entity_poly.type
_entity_poly.pdbx_seq_one_letter_code
_entity_poly.pdbx_strand_id
1 'polypeptide(L)'
;MAIENLSPVEVSLLEGRWGPHVTDLEPPVTDLANMVVECQFRNALLSQTARRLFRISSANLDGSFQDSLYLSMELERGDSINEEVERLALAVACLHAFIQANWTGPDLDLSPLEVLTNDSDGSSSLTEEIIDAKAISELAYGGEPAYHLAKVPAFLRLSQILLALPYKHLRSIPWWKLRTHIIHQRILDDPVSLPIEFRTSLEALSSTLTAKPGLAGRMFLELGLLEHLFSQDKSAAEHFVRAARSTGLEYELTGALGKRTKFQETEISQLVLLAESHLDKNLQGTLSQKEYIPENLALNDDTLLEQTEFTSSNPAGNGSRLGHIDPSAQPPLHPLDQCILLSLCLNVRNTSPSHGLTAEQMSPYVSRVISHARNWSVHTMALLLRSRLESSRTRTVERSTFQLQALIDQMPSSDSTTSERLLYFHSIPMPTRWEMEKELAQRFLSLGVVKSALEIFERLEMWDDVVKCYGALEKPEKGIVIVRDLLEGRKAEVEAVISRGKFSTGHRQIIRDAAREAKLWCLLGDLEPDNAVDHYERAWTVSKETSGRAMRSLGGYHFARGKFPEAIICLERAVKINPLLTRSWFILGCACMRVEDWESAKNAFSRCVSIDEEDGESWNNLASMYLRMGIAQKKSEIDEVSESTPLSQVSERPLHSRVVLT
;
A
#
# COMPACT_ATOMS: atom_id res chain seq x y z
N MET A 1 11.18 -31.07 -18.48
CA MET A 1 9.78 -30.64 -18.65
C MET A 1 9.83 -29.33 -19.41
N ALA A 2 9.13 -29.21 -20.53
CA ALA A 2 9.05 -27.95 -21.27
C ALA A 2 8.39 -26.92 -20.34
N ILE A 3 9.03 -25.76 -20.16
CA ILE A 3 8.47 -24.63 -19.42
C ILE A 3 7.36 -24.08 -20.31
N GLU A 4 6.10 -24.42 -20.02
CA GLU A 4 4.94 -23.91 -20.74
C GLU A 4 4.82 -22.40 -20.51
N ASN A 5 4.87 -21.64 -21.59
CA ASN A 5 4.70 -20.19 -21.58
C ASN A 5 3.26 -19.81 -21.22
N LEU A 6 3.07 -18.57 -20.74
CA LEU A 6 1.73 -17.98 -20.59
C LEU A 6 0.94 -18.05 -21.89
N SER A 7 -0.33 -18.41 -21.82
CA SER A 7 -1.23 -18.40 -22.99
C SER A 7 -1.45 -16.97 -23.51
N PRO A 8 -1.80 -16.78 -24.80
CA PRO A 8 -2.04 -15.44 -25.36
C PRO A 8 -3.12 -14.64 -24.62
N VAL A 9 -4.17 -15.29 -24.10
CA VAL A 9 -5.22 -14.62 -23.32
C VAL A 9 -4.72 -14.15 -21.95
N GLU A 10 -3.89 -14.96 -21.27
CA GLU A 10 -3.26 -14.54 -20.02
C GLU A 10 -2.37 -13.31 -20.20
N VAL A 11 -1.61 -13.28 -21.30
CA VAL A 11 -0.77 -12.12 -21.65
C VAL A 11 -1.65 -10.89 -21.89
N SER A 12 -2.73 -11.03 -22.68
CA SER A 12 -3.64 -9.93 -22.99
C SER A 12 -4.28 -9.34 -21.71
N LEU A 13 -4.72 -10.20 -20.80
CA LEU A 13 -5.26 -9.77 -19.50
C LEU A 13 -4.19 -9.07 -18.63
N LEU A 14 -2.96 -9.60 -18.56
CA LEU A 14 -1.87 -9.02 -17.77
C LEU A 14 -1.40 -7.66 -18.30
N GLU A 15 -1.31 -7.53 -19.63
CA GLU A 15 -0.89 -6.30 -20.29
C GLU A 15 -2.00 -5.27 -20.42
N GLY A 16 -3.28 -5.67 -20.29
CA GLY A 16 -4.44 -4.80 -20.50
C GLY A 16 -4.59 -4.35 -21.95
N ARG A 17 -4.14 -5.19 -22.90
CA ARG A 17 -4.25 -4.96 -24.36
C ARG A 17 -4.56 -6.26 -25.07
N TRP A 18 -5.56 -6.23 -25.93
CA TRP A 18 -5.94 -7.40 -26.68
C TRP A 18 -4.91 -7.74 -27.77
N GLY A 19 -4.34 -8.94 -27.71
CA GLY A 19 -3.34 -9.41 -28.65
C GLY A 19 -3.96 -10.13 -29.87
N PRO A 20 -3.31 -10.10 -31.07
CA PRO A 20 -3.85 -10.69 -32.28
C PRO A 20 -3.84 -12.23 -32.32
N HIS A 21 -3.23 -12.87 -31.32
CA HIS A 21 -3.00 -14.32 -31.31
C HIS A 21 -3.92 -15.10 -30.35
N VAL A 22 -5.02 -14.48 -29.89
CA VAL A 22 -6.00 -15.16 -29.03
C VAL A 22 -7.01 -15.88 -29.91
N THR A 23 -6.69 -17.10 -30.38
CA THR A 23 -7.52 -17.85 -31.33
C THR A 23 -7.98 -19.22 -30.83
N ASP A 24 -7.44 -19.73 -29.74
CA ASP A 24 -7.61 -21.11 -29.29
C ASP A 24 -8.76 -21.34 -28.30
N LEU A 25 -9.63 -20.33 -28.12
CA LEU A 25 -10.74 -20.34 -27.16
C LEU A 25 -12.07 -20.31 -27.89
N GLU A 26 -13.14 -20.80 -27.24
CA GLU A 26 -14.49 -20.65 -27.75
C GLU A 26 -14.89 -19.17 -27.86
N PRO A 27 -15.68 -18.76 -28.88
CA PRO A 27 -16.03 -17.36 -29.07
C PRO A 27 -16.64 -16.67 -27.90
N PRO A 28 -17.57 -17.25 -27.08
CA PRO A 28 -18.13 -16.60 -25.92
C PRO A 28 -17.08 -16.29 -24.83
N VAL A 29 -16.06 -17.16 -24.70
CA VAL A 29 -14.97 -16.99 -23.72
C VAL A 29 -14.01 -15.90 -24.19
N THR A 30 -13.71 -15.90 -25.47
CA THR A 30 -12.89 -14.87 -26.12
C THR A 30 -13.53 -13.49 -25.99
N ASP A 31 -14.83 -13.39 -26.26
CA ASP A 31 -15.59 -12.14 -26.14
C ASP A 31 -15.61 -11.64 -24.69
N LEU A 32 -15.83 -12.52 -23.70
CA LEU A 32 -15.79 -12.17 -22.29
C LEU A 32 -14.41 -11.63 -21.90
N ALA A 33 -13.33 -12.32 -22.25
CA ALA A 33 -11.96 -11.88 -21.95
C ALA A 33 -11.64 -10.54 -22.63
N ASN A 34 -12.10 -10.33 -23.88
CA ASN A 34 -11.94 -9.06 -24.58
C ASN A 34 -12.70 -7.91 -23.88
N MET A 35 -13.96 -8.14 -23.46
CA MET A 35 -14.72 -7.15 -22.70
C MET A 35 -13.97 -6.71 -21.43
N VAL A 36 -13.28 -7.64 -20.76
CA VAL A 36 -12.51 -7.35 -19.54
C VAL A 36 -11.27 -6.52 -19.89
N VAL A 37 -10.55 -6.84 -20.95
CA VAL A 37 -9.39 -6.08 -21.41
C VAL A 37 -9.78 -4.66 -21.82
N GLU A 38 -10.92 -4.50 -22.49
CA GLU A 38 -11.51 -3.20 -22.88
C GLU A 38 -12.18 -2.46 -21.71
N CYS A 39 -12.10 -3.02 -20.50
CA CYS A 39 -12.71 -2.45 -19.27
C CYS A 39 -14.24 -2.25 -19.37
N GLN A 40 -14.93 -3.05 -20.13
CA GLN A 40 -16.39 -3.07 -20.21
C GLN A 40 -16.99 -3.91 -19.07
N PHE A 41 -16.71 -3.53 -17.82
CA PHE A 41 -17.02 -4.35 -16.65
C PHE A 41 -18.52 -4.63 -16.48
N ARG A 42 -19.38 -3.64 -16.80
CA ARG A 42 -20.83 -3.84 -16.77
C ARG A 42 -21.26 -4.98 -17.69
N ASN A 43 -20.78 -4.96 -18.93
CA ASN A 43 -21.12 -6.00 -19.92
C ASN A 43 -20.56 -7.36 -19.51
N ALA A 44 -19.32 -7.42 -19.01
CA ALA A 44 -18.68 -8.64 -18.57
C ALA A 44 -19.38 -9.26 -17.35
N LEU A 45 -19.66 -8.47 -16.30
CA LEU A 45 -20.23 -8.93 -15.04
C LEU A 45 -21.75 -9.18 -15.10
N LEU A 46 -22.45 -8.64 -16.09
CA LEU A 46 -23.86 -8.96 -16.36
C LEU A 46 -24.02 -9.99 -17.50
N SER A 47 -22.92 -10.54 -18.03
CA SER A 47 -22.96 -11.60 -19.07
C SER A 47 -23.67 -12.87 -18.59
N GLN A 48 -24.10 -13.72 -19.53
CA GLN A 48 -24.74 -14.98 -19.20
C GLN A 48 -23.82 -15.88 -18.35
N THR A 49 -22.52 -15.88 -18.60
CA THR A 49 -21.52 -16.61 -17.83
C THR A 49 -21.46 -16.09 -16.39
N ALA A 50 -21.38 -14.77 -16.19
CA ALA A 50 -21.37 -14.17 -14.87
C ALA A 50 -22.64 -14.49 -14.09
N ARG A 51 -23.82 -14.37 -14.71
CA ARG A 51 -25.12 -14.72 -14.10
C ARG A 51 -25.24 -16.19 -13.73
N ARG A 52 -24.54 -17.08 -14.43
CA ARG A 52 -24.47 -18.51 -14.06
C ARG A 52 -23.62 -18.73 -12.81
N LEU A 53 -22.52 -17.99 -12.65
CA LEU A 53 -21.55 -18.14 -11.57
C LEU A 53 -21.92 -17.37 -10.31
N PHE A 54 -22.45 -16.15 -10.47
CA PHE A 54 -22.77 -15.25 -9.35
C PHE A 54 -24.25 -15.33 -9.00
N ARG A 55 -24.63 -16.31 -8.17
CA ARG A 55 -25.97 -16.37 -7.57
C ARG A 55 -25.86 -16.40 -6.06
N ILE A 56 -26.61 -15.55 -5.36
CA ILE A 56 -26.75 -15.60 -3.91
C ILE A 56 -28.01 -16.36 -3.56
N SER A 57 -27.91 -17.33 -2.63
CA SER A 57 -29.04 -17.92 -1.95
C SER A 57 -29.49 -17.02 -0.83
N SER A 58 -30.74 -16.54 -0.88
CA SER A 58 -31.35 -15.73 0.19
C SER A 58 -31.44 -16.44 1.53
N ALA A 59 -31.31 -17.79 1.57
CA ALA A 59 -31.48 -18.60 2.75
C ALA A 59 -30.26 -18.69 3.70
N ASN A 60 -29.07 -18.28 3.29
CA ASN A 60 -27.81 -18.52 4.02
C ASN A 60 -26.96 -17.27 4.28
N LEU A 61 -27.58 -16.11 4.54
CA LEU A 61 -26.85 -14.88 4.88
C LEU A 61 -26.06 -14.95 6.20
N ASP A 62 -26.33 -15.93 7.04
CA ASP A 62 -25.61 -16.15 8.30
C ASP A 62 -24.25 -16.84 8.11
N GLY A 63 -24.01 -17.51 6.96
CA GLY A 63 -22.76 -18.15 6.60
C GLY A 63 -21.69 -17.17 6.05
N SER A 64 -20.56 -17.70 5.56
CA SER A 64 -19.57 -16.88 4.84
C SER A 64 -20.15 -16.36 3.52
N PHE A 65 -19.56 -15.30 2.97
CA PHE A 65 -19.96 -14.78 1.64
C PHE A 65 -19.82 -15.86 0.56
N GLN A 66 -18.79 -16.70 0.69
CA GLN A 66 -18.57 -17.85 -0.20
C GLN A 66 -19.67 -18.91 -0.07
N ASP A 67 -20.15 -19.21 1.16
CA ASP A 67 -21.22 -20.19 1.40
C ASP A 67 -22.58 -19.68 0.92
N SER A 68 -22.77 -18.36 0.88
CA SER A 68 -23.97 -17.70 0.39
C SER A 68 -24.06 -17.69 -1.13
N LEU A 69 -22.89 -17.74 -1.82
CA LEU A 69 -22.83 -17.83 -3.26
C LEU A 69 -23.16 -19.27 -3.69
N TYR A 70 -24.08 -19.41 -4.63
CA TYR A 70 -24.19 -20.62 -5.46
C TYR A 70 -22.98 -20.68 -6.42
N LEU A 71 -21.80 -20.71 -5.89
CA LEU A 71 -20.64 -21.26 -6.59
C LEU A 71 -20.87 -22.77 -6.63
N SER A 72 -21.84 -23.16 -7.46
CA SER A 72 -22.33 -24.53 -7.51
C SER A 72 -21.20 -25.50 -7.68
N MET A 73 -21.40 -26.70 -7.17
CA MET A 73 -20.51 -27.87 -7.32
C MET A 73 -20.10 -28.17 -8.79
N GLU A 74 -20.69 -27.50 -9.77
CA GLU A 74 -20.25 -27.52 -11.18
C GLU A 74 -18.90 -26.82 -11.39
N LEU A 75 -18.54 -25.81 -10.58
CA LEU A 75 -17.23 -25.16 -10.66
C LEU A 75 -16.08 -26.03 -10.16
N GLU A 76 -16.34 -26.99 -9.30
CA GLU A 76 -15.34 -27.96 -8.85
C GLU A 76 -14.98 -28.97 -9.94
N ARG A 77 -15.83 -29.11 -10.96
CA ARG A 77 -15.63 -30.03 -12.10
C ARG A 77 -14.96 -29.40 -13.31
N GLY A 78 -14.68 -28.09 -13.31
CA GLY A 78 -14.10 -27.38 -14.45
C GLY A 78 -12.69 -27.86 -14.77
N ASP A 79 -12.60 -28.86 -15.63
CA ASP A 79 -11.32 -29.36 -16.21
C ASP A 79 -11.01 -28.74 -17.57
N SER A 80 -11.86 -27.85 -18.07
CA SER A 80 -11.71 -27.18 -19.37
C SER A 80 -10.95 -25.87 -19.24
N ILE A 81 -10.03 -25.61 -20.17
CA ILE A 81 -9.32 -24.33 -20.27
C ILE A 81 -10.29 -23.15 -20.44
N ASN A 82 -11.39 -23.34 -21.16
CA ASN A 82 -12.41 -22.30 -21.35
C ASN A 82 -13.04 -21.88 -20.02
N GLU A 83 -13.42 -22.82 -19.16
CA GLU A 83 -13.99 -22.52 -17.84
C GLU A 83 -12.98 -21.85 -16.90
N GLU A 84 -11.70 -22.23 -16.97
CA GLU A 84 -10.65 -21.55 -16.20
C GLU A 84 -10.47 -20.11 -16.68
N VAL A 85 -10.50 -19.85 -17.99
CA VAL A 85 -10.39 -18.50 -18.56
C VAL A 85 -11.63 -17.66 -18.19
N GLU A 86 -12.85 -18.22 -18.24
CA GLU A 86 -14.07 -17.53 -17.78
C GLU A 86 -13.93 -17.09 -16.34
N ARG A 87 -13.51 -17.98 -15.43
CA ARG A 87 -13.31 -17.68 -14.01
C ARG A 87 -12.24 -16.60 -13.80
N LEU A 88 -11.11 -16.72 -14.52
CA LEU A 88 -10.05 -15.70 -14.43
C LEU A 88 -10.54 -14.35 -14.96
N ALA A 89 -11.19 -14.31 -16.12
CA ALA A 89 -11.71 -13.07 -16.69
C ALA A 89 -12.68 -12.37 -15.73
N LEU A 90 -13.60 -13.10 -15.13
CA LEU A 90 -14.53 -12.55 -14.14
C LEU A 90 -13.84 -12.12 -12.86
N ALA A 91 -12.81 -12.85 -12.39
CA ALA A 91 -12.02 -12.43 -11.23
C ALA A 91 -11.29 -11.10 -11.49
N VAL A 92 -10.72 -10.95 -12.69
CA VAL A 92 -10.05 -9.72 -13.16
C VAL A 92 -11.05 -8.57 -13.29
N ALA A 93 -12.23 -8.83 -13.87
CA ALA A 93 -13.30 -7.84 -14.01
C ALA A 93 -13.74 -7.31 -12.62
N CYS A 94 -13.96 -8.19 -11.65
CA CYS A 94 -14.29 -7.82 -10.28
C CYS A 94 -13.18 -6.98 -9.64
N LEU A 95 -11.92 -7.41 -9.75
CA LEU A 95 -10.77 -6.67 -9.20
C LEU A 95 -10.68 -5.26 -9.81
N HIS A 96 -10.75 -5.16 -11.12
CA HIS A 96 -10.62 -3.87 -11.81
C HIS A 96 -11.84 -2.95 -11.60
N ALA A 97 -13.06 -3.51 -11.49
CA ALA A 97 -14.25 -2.74 -11.12
C ALA A 97 -14.11 -2.14 -9.71
N PHE A 98 -13.58 -2.91 -8.76
CA PHE A 98 -13.26 -2.41 -7.42
C PHE A 98 -12.20 -1.31 -7.44
N ILE A 99 -11.14 -1.47 -8.24
CA ILE A 99 -10.09 -0.47 -8.42
C ILE A 99 -10.64 0.81 -9.05
N GLN A 100 -11.45 0.70 -10.08
CA GLN A 100 -12.09 1.85 -10.71
C GLN A 100 -12.90 2.66 -9.71
N ALA A 101 -13.71 2.00 -8.88
CA ALA A 101 -14.57 2.68 -7.91
C ALA A 101 -13.80 3.42 -6.81
N ASN A 102 -12.60 2.93 -6.42
CA ASN A 102 -11.89 3.39 -5.22
C ASN A 102 -10.58 4.15 -5.50
N TRP A 103 -10.00 4.05 -6.71
CA TRP A 103 -8.72 4.67 -7.07
C TRP A 103 -8.82 5.57 -8.29
N THR A 104 -9.05 4.96 -9.44
CA THR A 104 -8.84 5.66 -10.72
C THR A 104 -10.05 6.44 -11.19
N GLY A 105 -11.28 6.08 -10.79
CA GLY A 105 -12.47 6.55 -11.44
C GLY A 105 -12.53 6.16 -12.93
N PRO A 106 -13.46 6.70 -13.70
CA PRO A 106 -14.66 7.42 -13.25
C PRO A 106 -15.60 6.56 -12.41
N ASP A 107 -16.65 7.13 -11.82
CA ASP A 107 -17.61 6.39 -11.01
C ASP A 107 -18.14 5.16 -11.78
N LEU A 108 -18.23 4.03 -11.08
CA LEU A 108 -18.67 2.76 -11.65
C LEU A 108 -20.21 2.72 -11.73
N ASP A 109 -20.76 2.58 -12.94
CA ASP A 109 -22.20 2.38 -13.17
C ASP A 109 -22.55 0.87 -13.09
N LEU A 110 -22.29 0.26 -11.92
CA LEU A 110 -22.59 -1.14 -11.64
C LEU A 110 -22.64 -1.38 -10.14
N SER A 111 -23.74 -1.97 -9.67
CA SER A 111 -23.89 -2.40 -8.29
C SER A 111 -23.59 -3.89 -8.13
N PRO A 112 -22.95 -4.31 -7.02
CA PRO A 112 -22.84 -5.74 -6.66
C PRO A 112 -24.19 -6.45 -6.59
N LEU A 113 -25.24 -5.77 -6.17
CA LEU A 113 -26.58 -6.30 -6.10
C LEU A 113 -27.09 -6.72 -7.49
N GLU A 114 -26.88 -5.91 -8.54
CA GLU A 114 -27.29 -6.24 -9.91
C GLU A 114 -26.59 -7.50 -10.45
N VAL A 115 -25.35 -7.76 -10.00
CA VAL A 115 -24.56 -8.92 -10.43
C VAL A 115 -25.01 -10.19 -9.69
N LEU A 116 -25.36 -10.05 -8.42
CA LEU A 116 -25.64 -11.17 -7.51
C LEU A 116 -27.10 -11.60 -7.48
N THR A 117 -28.05 -10.76 -7.94
CA THR A 117 -29.49 -11.05 -7.97
C THR A 117 -29.98 -11.18 -9.40
N ASN A 118 -30.93 -12.09 -9.63
CA ASN A 118 -31.67 -12.17 -10.90
C ASN A 118 -32.99 -11.39 -10.77
N ASP A 119 -33.41 -10.73 -11.84
CA ASP A 119 -34.67 -9.98 -11.94
C ASP A 119 -35.93 -10.81 -11.62
N SER A 120 -35.83 -12.15 -11.53
CA SER A 120 -36.91 -13.07 -11.31
C SER A 120 -37.20 -13.40 -9.81
N ASP A 121 -36.28 -13.07 -8.91
CA ASP A 121 -36.47 -13.36 -7.48
C ASP A 121 -37.07 -12.15 -6.73
N GLY A 122 -38.33 -11.88 -6.98
CA GLY A 122 -39.10 -10.72 -6.50
C GLY A 122 -39.33 -10.61 -4.98
N SER A 123 -38.51 -11.19 -4.12
CA SER A 123 -38.65 -11.10 -2.66
C SER A 123 -37.36 -11.21 -1.88
N SER A 124 -36.24 -10.72 -2.42
CA SER A 124 -34.99 -10.74 -1.65
C SER A 124 -34.96 -9.60 -0.65
N SER A 125 -34.86 -9.93 0.62
CA SER A 125 -34.52 -9.01 1.72
C SER A 125 -33.07 -8.48 1.64
N LEU A 126 -32.38 -8.76 0.54
CA LEU A 126 -31.01 -8.37 0.26
C LEU A 126 -30.96 -6.92 -0.21
N THR A 127 -30.22 -6.10 0.54
CA THR A 127 -29.87 -4.72 0.15
C THR A 127 -28.38 -4.64 -0.14
N GLU A 128 -27.98 -3.66 -0.94
CA GLU A 128 -26.59 -3.39 -1.22
C GLU A 128 -25.77 -3.18 0.06
N GLU A 129 -26.37 -2.52 1.04
CA GLU A 129 -25.74 -2.24 2.34
C GLU A 129 -25.41 -3.51 3.13
N ILE A 130 -26.26 -4.54 3.06
CA ILE A 130 -26.01 -5.83 3.71
C ILE A 130 -24.87 -6.57 3.03
N ILE A 131 -24.85 -6.56 1.70
CA ILE A 131 -23.78 -7.18 0.90
C ILE A 131 -22.44 -6.52 1.19
N ASP A 132 -22.41 -5.19 1.18
CA ASP A 132 -21.19 -4.42 1.43
C ASP A 132 -20.68 -4.58 2.86
N ALA A 133 -21.56 -4.52 3.86
CA ALA A 133 -21.20 -4.73 5.26
C ALA A 133 -20.59 -6.12 5.49
N LYS A 134 -21.19 -7.15 4.86
CA LYS A 134 -20.68 -8.52 4.96
C LYS A 134 -19.33 -8.66 4.26
N ALA A 135 -19.18 -8.11 3.06
CA ALA A 135 -17.93 -8.14 2.32
C ALA A 135 -16.79 -7.42 3.09
N ILE A 136 -17.05 -6.25 3.65
CA ILE A 136 -16.08 -5.51 4.49
C ILE A 136 -15.67 -6.33 5.72
N SER A 137 -16.62 -6.96 6.39
CA SER A 137 -16.34 -7.81 7.56
C SER A 137 -15.41 -8.99 7.20
N GLU A 138 -15.60 -9.61 6.03
CA GLU A 138 -14.76 -10.72 5.56
C GLU A 138 -13.41 -10.26 4.96
N LEU A 139 -13.28 -8.98 4.60
CA LEU A 139 -12.04 -8.38 4.15
C LEU A 139 -11.14 -7.95 5.32
N ALA A 140 -11.59 -8.01 6.57
CA ALA A 140 -10.72 -7.90 7.74
C ALA A 140 -9.70 -9.05 7.74
N TYR A 141 -8.41 -8.74 7.95
CA TYR A 141 -7.35 -9.74 7.85
C TYR A 141 -6.28 -9.53 8.92
N GLY A 142 -5.88 -10.62 9.59
CA GLY A 142 -4.84 -10.56 10.63
C GLY A 142 -5.18 -9.63 11.81
N GLY A 143 -6.47 -9.46 12.11
CA GLY A 143 -6.95 -8.56 13.17
C GLY A 143 -7.05 -7.09 12.76
N GLU A 144 -6.63 -6.73 11.54
CA GLU A 144 -6.78 -5.38 11.02
C GLU A 144 -8.11 -5.24 10.25
N PRO A 145 -8.91 -4.20 10.52
CA PRO A 145 -10.15 -3.94 9.80
C PRO A 145 -9.86 -3.39 8.40
N ALA A 146 -10.73 -3.73 7.44
CA ALA A 146 -10.75 -3.06 6.16
C ALA A 146 -11.46 -1.70 6.27
N TYR A 147 -11.12 -0.76 5.40
CA TYR A 147 -11.76 0.55 5.37
C TYR A 147 -13.24 0.43 5.02
N HIS A 148 -14.10 0.78 5.97
CA HIS A 148 -15.54 0.50 5.93
C HIS A 148 -16.34 1.33 4.91
N LEU A 149 -15.79 2.44 4.41
CA LEU A 149 -16.39 3.25 3.36
C LEU A 149 -15.84 2.92 1.96
N ALA A 150 -15.08 1.83 1.81
CA ALA A 150 -14.68 1.36 0.49
C ALA A 150 -15.93 1.04 -0.35
N LYS A 151 -15.98 1.55 -1.60
CA LYS A 151 -17.09 1.31 -2.50
C LYS A 151 -17.03 -0.11 -3.08
N VAL A 152 -18.18 -0.73 -3.25
CA VAL A 152 -18.37 -2.06 -3.89
C VAL A 152 -17.40 -3.17 -3.40
N PRO A 153 -17.19 -3.33 -2.09
CA PRO A 153 -16.19 -4.26 -1.53
C PRO A 153 -16.46 -5.71 -1.90
N ALA A 154 -17.71 -6.05 -2.21
CA ALA A 154 -18.10 -7.37 -2.67
C ALA A 154 -17.33 -7.79 -3.92
N PHE A 155 -16.97 -6.89 -4.84
CA PHE A 155 -16.19 -7.23 -6.02
C PHE A 155 -14.77 -7.68 -5.68
N LEU A 156 -14.11 -7.03 -4.71
CA LEU A 156 -12.80 -7.51 -4.24
C LEU A 156 -12.92 -8.92 -3.63
N ARG A 157 -13.96 -9.15 -2.82
CA ARG A 157 -14.19 -10.44 -2.19
C ARG A 157 -14.49 -11.54 -3.23
N LEU A 158 -15.31 -11.25 -4.24
CA LEU A 158 -15.58 -12.16 -5.37
C LEU A 158 -14.29 -12.51 -6.14
N SER A 159 -13.45 -11.52 -6.42
CA SER A 159 -12.15 -11.75 -7.06
C SER A 159 -11.28 -12.71 -6.24
N GLN A 160 -11.19 -12.51 -4.91
CA GLN A 160 -10.44 -13.41 -4.03
C GLN A 160 -10.97 -14.85 -4.06
N ILE A 161 -12.30 -15.02 -4.00
CA ILE A 161 -12.95 -16.33 -4.03
C ILE A 161 -12.65 -17.05 -5.34
N LEU A 162 -12.83 -16.38 -6.48
CA LEU A 162 -12.56 -16.96 -7.80
C LEU A 162 -11.09 -17.36 -7.95
N LEU A 163 -10.16 -16.50 -7.55
CA LEU A 163 -8.72 -16.79 -7.63
C LEU A 163 -8.26 -17.88 -6.64
N ALA A 164 -9.04 -18.17 -5.58
CA ALA A 164 -8.75 -19.25 -4.64
C ALA A 164 -9.08 -20.64 -5.20
N LEU A 165 -9.95 -20.71 -6.22
CA LEU A 165 -10.32 -21.97 -6.87
C LEU A 165 -9.11 -22.66 -7.51
N PRO A 166 -9.17 -23.98 -7.74
CA PRO A 166 -8.08 -24.71 -8.42
C PRO A 166 -8.02 -24.37 -9.91
N TYR A 167 -6.79 -24.20 -10.41
CA TYR A 167 -6.48 -23.97 -11.84
C TYR A 167 -5.39 -24.95 -12.28
N LYS A 168 -5.58 -25.62 -13.42
CA LYS A 168 -4.65 -26.62 -13.97
C LYS A 168 -3.89 -26.10 -15.18
N HIS A 169 -4.57 -25.30 -16.03
CA HIS A 169 -4.08 -24.86 -17.34
C HIS A 169 -3.47 -23.45 -17.31
N LEU A 170 -3.97 -22.56 -16.44
CA LEU A 170 -3.53 -21.18 -16.37
C LEU A 170 -2.35 -20.99 -15.39
N ARG A 171 -1.31 -20.28 -15.84
CA ARG A 171 -0.08 -20.04 -15.10
C ARG A 171 -0.01 -18.65 -14.44
N SER A 172 -0.80 -17.68 -14.91
CA SER A 172 -0.82 -16.30 -14.39
C SER A 172 -1.53 -16.14 -13.03
N ILE A 173 -2.18 -17.18 -12.52
CA ILE A 173 -2.96 -17.12 -11.29
C ILE A 173 -2.15 -16.58 -10.08
N PRO A 174 -0.90 -16.99 -9.82
CA PRO A 174 -0.10 -16.43 -8.75
C PRO A 174 0.09 -14.91 -8.89
N TRP A 175 0.22 -14.41 -10.13
CA TRP A 175 0.37 -12.98 -10.39
C TRP A 175 -0.93 -12.20 -10.13
N TRP A 176 -2.08 -12.75 -10.52
CA TRP A 176 -3.36 -12.14 -10.19
C TRP A 176 -3.65 -12.15 -8.69
N LYS A 177 -3.24 -13.21 -7.99
CA LYS A 177 -3.26 -13.24 -6.51
C LYS A 177 -2.37 -12.14 -5.92
N LEU A 178 -1.17 -11.92 -6.45
CA LEU A 178 -0.29 -10.81 -6.03
C LEU A 178 -1.00 -9.47 -6.15
N ARG A 179 -1.57 -9.15 -7.32
CA ARG A 179 -2.31 -7.91 -7.56
C ARG A 179 -3.48 -7.75 -6.59
N THR A 180 -4.27 -8.80 -6.40
CA THR A 180 -5.40 -8.80 -5.46
C THR A 180 -4.94 -8.61 -4.01
N HIS A 181 -3.83 -9.23 -3.61
CA HIS A 181 -3.26 -9.04 -2.27
C HIS A 181 -2.75 -7.61 -2.05
N ILE A 182 -2.04 -7.03 -3.01
CA ILE A 182 -1.60 -5.62 -2.90
C ILE A 182 -2.80 -4.69 -2.69
N ILE A 183 -3.87 -4.89 -3.45
CA ILE A 183 -5.10 -4.09 -3.31
C ILE A 183 -5.77 -4.33 -1.96
N HIS A 184 -5.85 -5.58 -1.52
CA HIS A 184 -6.41 -5.93 -0.22
C HIS A 184 -5.61 -5.29 0.94
N GLN A 185 -4.27 -5.39 0.93
CA GLN A 185 -3.43 -4.78 1.95
C GLN A 185 -3.59 -3.25 2.03
N ARG A 186 -3.88 -2.59 0.90
CA ARG A 186 -4.07 -1.13 0.85
C ARG A 186 -5.39 -0.62 1.44
N ILE A 187 -6.36 -1.50 1.63
CA ILE A 187 -7.61 -1.15 2.30
C ILE A 187 -7.63 -1.52 3.78
N LEU A 188 -6.59 -2.20 4.28
CA LEU A 188 -6.42 -2.48 5.71
C LEU A 188 -5.83 -1.27 6.44
N ASP A 189 -6.09 -1.16 7.72
CA ASP A 189 -5.52 -0.07 8.54
C ASP A 189 -3.99 -0.16 8.63
N ASP A 190 -3.45 -1.36 8.91
CA ASP A 190 -2.01 -1.65 8.89
C ASP A 190 -1.75 -2.87 7.98
N PRO A 191 -0.66 -2.91 7.20
CA PRO A 191 -0.31 -4.08 6.39
C PRO A 191 -0.03 -5.32 7.25
N VAL A 192 -0.46 -6.48 6.78
CA VAL A 192 -0.28 -7.77 7.45
C VAL A 192 0.53 -8.73 6.58
N SER A 193 1.47 -9.47 7.18
CA SER A 193 2.33 -10.39 6.47
C SER A 193 1.57 -11.47 5.70
N LEU A 194 2.08 -11.81 4.50
CA LEU A 194 1.54 -12.87 3.65
C LEU A 194 2.22 -14.22 3.92
N PRO A 195 1.54 -15.35 3.65
CA PRO A 195 2.13 -16.69 3.76
C PRO A 195 3.37 -16.86 2.86
N ILE A 196 4.36 -17.62 3.34
CA ILE A 196 5.65 -17.83 2.64
C ILE A 196 5.43 -18.56 1.30
N GLU A 197 4.50 -19.51 1.25
CA GLU A 197 4.20 -20.29 0.04
C GLU A 197 3.78 -19.42 -1.15
N PHE A 198 3.23 -18.26 -0.86
CA PHE A 198 2.85 -17.29 -1.88
C PHE A 198 4.07 -16.72 -2.64
N ARG A 199 5.15 -16.39 -1.92
CA ARG A 199 6.40 -15.88 -2.53
C ARG A 199 7.07 -16.92 -3.43
N THR A 200 7.14 -18.17 -3.00
CA THR A 200 7.77 -19.25 -3.78
C THR A 200 7.08 -19.50 -5.11
N SER A 201 5.75 -19.37 -5.16
CA SER A 201 4.98 -19.52 -6.40
C SER A 201 5.25 -18.38 -7.41
N LEU A 202 5.50 -17.16 -6.92
CA LEU A 202 5.83 -16.00 -7.75
C LEU A 202 7.27 -16.07 -8.29
N GLU A 203 8.22 -16.54 -7.49
CA GLU A 203 9.60 -16.75 -7.96
C GLU A 203 9.67 -17.78 -9.09
N ALA A 204 8.91 -18.88 -8.98
CA ALA A 204 8.80 -19.87 -10.04
C ALA A 204 8.25 -19.26 -11.34
N LEU A 205 7.22 -18.41 -11.26
CA LEU A 205 6.65 -17.73 -12.42
C LEU A 205 7.65 -16.72 -13.03
N SER A 206 8.34 -15.94 -12.21
CA SER A 206 9.28 -14.91 -12.67
C SER A 206 10.41 -15.50 -13.56
N SER A 207 10.85 -16.72 -13.23
CA SER A 207 11.88 -17.42 -14.01
C SER A 207 11.43 -17.77 -15.45
N THR A 208 10.12 -17.89 -15.70
CA THR A 208 9.56 -18.24 -17.02
C THR A 208 9.41 -17.04 -17.94
N LEU A 209 9.44 -15.81 -17.39
CA LEU A 209 9.17 -14.58 -18.14
C LEU A 209 10.39 -13.94 -18.81
N THR A 210 11.57 -14.52 -18.68
CA THR A 210 12.84 -13.95 -19.19
C THR A 210 12.82 -13.66 -20.71
N ALA A 211 12.00 -14.38 -21.48
CA ALA A 211 11.86 -14.18 -22.94
C ALA A 211 10.94 -12.99 -23.31
N LYS A 212 10.23 -12.38 -22.34
CA LYS A 212 9.28 -11.27 -22.55
C LYS A 212 9.67 -10.07 -21.67
N PRO A 213 10.56 -9.17 -22.15
CA PRO A 213 11.13 -8.08 -21.35
C PRO A 213 10.10 -7.21 -20.64
N GLY A 214 9.04 -6.80 -21.32
CA GLY A 214 7.98 -5.98 -20.76
C GLY A 214 7.20 -6.66 -19.61
N LEU A 215 6.87 -7.95 -19.76
CA LEU A 215 6.19 -8.71 -18.70
C LEU A 215 7.12 -9.01 -17.52
N ALA A 216 8.38 -9.37 -17.79
CA ALA A 216 9.38 -9.57 -16.75
C ALA A 216 9.60 -8.29 -15.95
N GLY A 217 9.73 -7.14 -16.61
CA GLY A 217 9.83 -5.84 -15.98
C GLY A 217 8.62 -5.50 -15.10
N ARG A 218 7.39 -5.74 -15.58
CA ARG A 218 6.16 -5.58 -14.78
C ARG A 218 6.16 -6.48 -13.54
N MET A 219 6.50 -7.74 -13.69
CA MET A 219 6.50 -8.71 -12.59
C MET A 219 7.47 -8.27 -11.49
N PHE A 220 8.72 -7.95 -11.83
CA PHE A 220 9.70 -7.48 -10.85
C PHE A 220 9.27 -6.16 -10.21
N LEU A 221 8.69 -5.24 -10.99
CA LEU A 221 8.20 -3.98 -10.46
C LEU A 221 7.07 -4.20 -9.43
N GLU A 222 6.09 -5.05 -9.72
CA GLU A 222 4.97 -5.35 -8.81
C GLU A 222 5.45 -6.13 -7.56
N LEU A 223 6.45 -7.00 -7.68
CA LEU A 223 7.12 -7.64 -6.52
C LEU A 223 7.82 -6.58 -5.65
N GLY A 224 8.56 -5.66 -6.26
CA GLY A 224 9.19 -4.56 -5.53
C GLY A 224 8.17 -3.66 -4.81
N LEU A 225 7.00 -3.40 -5.41
CA LEU A 225 5.93 -2.65 -4.77
C LEU A 225 5.30 -3.40 -3.59
N LEU A 226 5.24 -4.73 -3.63
CA LEU A 226 4.82 -5.53 -2.48
C LEU A 226 5.83 -5.42 -1.33
N GLU A 227 7.13 -5.57 -1.60
CA GLU A 227 8.17 -5.44 -0.58
C GLU A 227 8.20 -4.02 0.02
N HIS A 228 8.02 -3.01 -0.81
CA HIS A 228 7.89 -1.62 -0.38
C HIS A 228 6.68 -1.39 0.54
N LEU A 229 5.54 -2.04 0.26
CA LEU A 229 4.35 -1.99 1.10
C LEU A 229 4.62 -2.57 2.51
N PHE A 230 5.51 -3.56 2.62
CA PHE A 230 5.94 -4.15 3.88
C PHE A 230 7.18 -3.50 4.50
N SER A 231 7.59 -2.31 4.01
CA SER A 231 8.78 -1.58 4.46
C SER A 231 10.09 -2.35 4.30
N GLN A 232 10.14 -3.30 3.36
CA GLN A 232 11.35 -4.05 3.01
C GLN A 232 12.07 -3.36 1.83
N ASP A 233 12.53 -2.14 2.06
CA ASP A 233 12.97 -1.24 1.01
C ASP A 233 14.23 -1.72 0.28
N LYS A 234 15.13 -2.44 0.94
CA LYS A 234 16.31 -3.03 0.33
C LYS A 234 15.94 -4.13 -0.68
N SER A 235 15.04 -5.03 -0.30
CA SER A 235 14.51 -6.05 -1.20
C SER A 235 13.72 -5.42 -2.36
N ALA A 236 12.94 -4.38 -2.06
CA ALA A 236 12.23 -3.59 -3.07
C ALA A 236 13.20 -2.98 -4.10
N ALA A 237 14.33 -2.38 -3.65
CA ALA A 237 15.36 -1.83 -4.51
C ALA A 237 15.94 -2.86 -5.48
N GLU A 238 16.23 -4.07 -4.99
CA GLU A 238 16.73 -5.15 -5.85
C GLU A 238 15.73 -5.51 -6.95
N HIS A 239 14.45 -5.60 -6.61
CA HIS A 239 13.39 -5.85 -7.58
C HIS A 239 13.24 -4.72 -8.59
N PHE A 240 13.31 -3.44 -8.17
CA PHE A 240 13.24 -2.30 -9.09
C PHE A 240 14.43 -2.27 -10.06
N VAL A 241 15.63 -2.59 -9.58
CA VAL A 241 16.83 -2.72 -10.45
C VAL A 241 16.68 -3.89 -11.43
N ARG A 242 16.12 -5.03 -11.00
CA ARG A 242 15.81 -6.15 -11.91
C ARG A 242 14.77 -5.76 -12.95
N ALA A 243 13.74 -5.00 -12.57
CA ALA A 243 12.75 -4.47 -13.51
C ALA A 243 13.40 -3.60 -14.58
N ALA A 244 14.26 -2.64 -14.19
CA ALA A 244 14.99 -1.77 -15.10
C ALA A 244 15.90 -2.56 -16.06
N ARG A 245 16.61 -3.56 -15.55
CA ARG A 245 17.45 -4.44 -16.40
C ARG A 245 16.61 -5.27 -17.38
N SER A 246 15.43 -5.73 -16.96
CA SER A 246 14.55 -6.53 -17.82
C SER A 246 13.96 -5.69 -18.95
N THR A 247 13.59 -4.43 -18.70
CA THR A 247 13.08 -3.53 -19.74
C THR A 247 14.19 -2.91 -20.61
N GLY A 248 15.44 -3.00 -20.17
CA GLY A 248 16.57 -2.31 -20.81
C GLY A 248 16.59 -0.82 -20.53
N LEU A 249 15.94 -0.35 -19.46
CA LEU A 249 16.01 1.05 -19.03
C LEU A 249 17.43 1.39 -18.59
N GLU A 250 18.04 2.36 -19.26
CA GLU A 250 19.27 2.98 -18.82
C GLU A 250 18.97 4.32 -18.15
N TYR A 251 19.53 4.54 -16.97
CA TYR A 251 19.35 5.77 -16.21
C TYR A 251 20.60 6.11 -15.38
N GLU A 252 20.85 7.40 -15.22
CA GLU A 252 21.99 7.91 -14.45
C GLU A 252 21.64 9.26 -13.82
N LEU A 253 21.84 9.39 -12.51
CA LEU A 253 21.72 10.65 -11.80
C LEU A 253 23.08 11.37 -11.85
N THR A 254 23.13 12.53 -12.51
CA THR A 254 24.37 13.30 -12.74
C THR A 254 24.16 14.79 -12.47
N GLY A 255 25.25 15.58 -12.59
CA GLY A 255 25.20 17.04 -12.50
C GLY A 255 25.21 17.70 -13.87
N ALA A 256 24.33 18.66 -14.10
CA ALA A 256 24.33 19.51 -15.29
C ALA A 256 24.29 20.99 -14.91
N LEU A 257 24.86 21.87 -15.72
CA LEU A 257 24.74 23.31 -15.52
C LEU A 257 23.32 23.76 -15.86
N GLY A 258 22.72 24.55 -14.97
CA GLY A 258 21.39 25.02 -15.18
C GLY A 258 20.98 26.18 -14.27
N LYS A 259 19.81 26.72 -14.54
CA LYS A 259 19.17 27.83 -13.80
C LYS A 259 17.90 27.31 -13.10
N ARG A 260 17.71 27.68 -11.83
CA ARG A 260 16.52 27.38 -11.03
C ARG A 260 15.64 28.60 -10.77
N THR A 261 16.21 29.80 -10.99
CA THR A 261 15.50 31.05 -10.74
C THR A 261 15.60 31.98 -11.96
N LYS A 262 14.56 32.81 -12.14
CA LYS A 262 14.46 33.77 -13.26
C LYS A 262 15.58 34.82 -13.27
N PHE A 263 16.14 35.15 -12.11
CA PHE A 263 17.15 36.19 -11.93
C PHE A 263 18.57 35.64 -11.79
N GLN A 264 18.76 34.35 -11.99
CA GLN A 264 20.05 33.72 -11.90
C GLN A 264 20.89 34.07 -13.14
N GLU A 265 21.97 34.83 -12.95
CA GLU A 265 22.88 35.26 -14.03
C GLU A 265 23.82 34.14 -14.43
N THR A 266 24.40 33.43 -13.45
CA THR A 266 25.35 32.35 -13.69
C THR A 266 24.69 30.98 -13.50
N GLU A 267 25.03 30.04 -14.36
CA GLU A 267 24.59 28.66 -14.26
C GLU A 267 25.34 27.93 -13.14
N ILE A 268 24.63 27.13 -12.37
CA ILE A 268 25.18 26.30 -11.29
C ILE A 268 24.86 24.84 -11.58
N SER A 269 25.74 23.94 -11.09
CA SER A 269 25.49 22.50 -11.19
C SER A 269 24.20 22.11 -10.46
N GLN A 270 23.29 21.48 -11.19
CA GLN A 270 22.02 20.97 -10.71
C GLN A 270 21.97 19.47 -10.97
N LEU A 271 21.28 18.72 -10.09
CA LEU A 271 21.03 17.31 -10.32
C LEU A 271 20.06 17.15 -11.49
N VAL A 272 20.38 16.23 -12.39
CA VAL A 272 19.55 15.82 -13.52
C VAL A 272 19.57 14.29 -13.62
N LEU A 273 18.42 13.70 -13.92
CA LEU A 273 18.31 12.29 -14.26
C LEU A 273 18.29 12.15 -15.77
N LEU A 274 19.36 11.58 -16.32
CA LEU A 274 19.40 11.16 -17.72
C LEU A 274 18.79 9.76 -17.81
N ALA A 275 17.89 9.52 -18.75
CA ALA A 275 17.27 8.21 -18.93
C ALA A 275 16.86 7.94 -20.37
N GLU A 276 17.04 6.69 -20.81
CA GLU A 276 16.67 6.19 -22.14
C GLU A 276 15.96 4.83 -22.05
N SER A 277 14.87 4.67 -22.80
CA SER A 277 14.11 3.42 -22.92
C SER A 277 14.51 2.63 -24.15
N HIS A 278 14.68 1.31 -23.98
CA HIS A 278 14.94 0.37 -25.06
C HIS A 278 13.75 -0.57 -25.37
N LEU A 279 12.66 -0.49 -24.61
CA LEU A 279 11.41 -1.16 -24.96
C LEU A 279 10.86 -0.63 -26.28
N ASP A 280 10.24 -1.51 -27.08
CA ASP A 280 9.82 -1.34 -28.47
C ASP A 280 9.44 0.09 -28.89
N LYS A 281 10.23 0.63 -29.81
CA LYS A 281 9.99 1.93 -30.46
C LYS A 281 8.73 1.93 -31.34
N ASN A 282 8.17 0.74 -31.67
CA ASN A 282 6.99 0.58 -32.54
C ASN A 282 5.67 1.04 -31.89
N LEU A 283 5.63 1.21 -30.57
CA LEU A 283 4.51 1.86 -29.86
C LEU A 283 4.47 3.39 -30.04
N GLN A 284 5.48 3.98 -30.68
CA GLN A 284 5.53 5.43 -30.92
C GLN A 284 4.53 5.91 -31.99
N GLY A 285 4.01 5.01 -32.83
CA GLY A 285 3.13 5.35 -33.96
C GLY A 285 1.63 5.50 -33.63
N THR A 286 1.15 5.06 -32.48
CA THR A 286 -0.28 5.05 -32.12
C THR A 286 -0.73 6.16 -31.16
N LEU A 287 0.18 7.03 -30.72
CA LEU A 287 -0.09 8.08 -29.71
C LEU A 287 -0.52 9.42 -30.32
N SER A 288 -1.26 9.42 -31.47
CA SER A 288 -1.69 10.67 -32.10
C SER A 288 -3.05 11.20 -31.64
N GLN A 289 -3.74 10.56 -30.72
CA GLN A 289 -4.87 11.17 -30.04
C GLN A 289 -4.34 11.93 -28.81
N LYS A 290 -4.73 13.18 -28.64
CA LYS A 290 -4.50 13.96 -27.42
C LYS A 290 -5.22 13.25 -26.28
N GLU A 291 -4.54 12.29 -25.68
CA GLU A 291 -5.01 11.68 -24.44
C GLU A 291 -5.09 12.77 -23.40
N TYR A 292 -6.22 12.86 -22.73
CA TYR A 292 -6.39 13.84 -21.65
C TYR A 292 -5.50 13.43 -20.47
N ILE A 293 -4.58 14.30 -20.15
CA ILE A 293 -3.60 14.10 -19.06
C ILE A 293 -4.00 15.04 -17.92
N PRO A 294 -3.83 14.60 -16.64
CA PRO A 294 -4.05 15.47 -15.49
C PRO A 294 -3.40 16.82 -15.60
N GLU A 295 -4.10 17.85 -15.16
CA GLU A 295 -3.62 19.23 -15.20
C GLU A 295 -2.40 19.41 -14.31
N ASN A 296 -1.34 19.97 -14.90
CA ASN A 296 -0.14 20.37 -14.20
C ASN A 296 -0.26 21.86 -13.84
N LEU A 297 -0.54 22.16 -12.56
CA LEU A 297 -0.68 23.52 -12.10
C LEU A 297 0.65 24.28 -12.17
N ALA A 298 0.59 25.47 -12.78
CA ALA A 298 1.73 26.35 -12.90
C ALA A 298 2.18 26.90 -11.54
N LEU A 299 3.49 27.16 -11.41
CA LEU A 299 4.07 27.79 -10.24
C LEU A 299 3.79 29.30 -10.28
N ASN A 300 3.03 29.79 -9.35
CA ASN A 300 2.80 31.22 -9.15
C ASN A 300 3.90 31.81 -8.25
N ASP A 301 5.10 31.96 -8.79
CA ASP A 301 6.26 32.53 -8.08
C ASP A 301 7.05 33.45 -9.03
N ASP A 302 7.43 34.62 -8.53
CA ASP A 302 8.12 35.63 -9.33
C ASP A 302 9.63 35.31 -9.48
N THR A 303 10.15 34.40 -8.66
CA THR A 303 11.58 34.10 -8.57
C THR A 303 11.94 32.74 -9.16
N LEU A 304 11.16 31.70 -8.82
CA LEU A 304 11.45 30.32 -9.22
C LEU A 304 11.04 30.06 -10.67
N LEU A 305 11.82 29.27 -11.38
CA LEU A 305 11.42 28.67 -12.65
C LEU A 305 10.52 27.44 -12.40
N GLU A 306 9.60 27.20 -13.32
CA GLU A 306 8.71 26.02 -13.29
C GLU A 306 9.52 24.71 -13.28
N GLN A 307 10.55 24.67 -14.12
CA GLN A 307 11.51 23.58 -14.21
C GLN A 307 12.93 24.17 -14.29
N THR A 308 13.93 23.37 -13.89
CA THR A 308 15.32 23.77 -14.09
C THR A 308 15.62 23.86 -15.58
N GLU A 309 16.12 25.00 -16.03
CA GLU A 309 16.58 25.20 -17.41
C GLU A 309 18.03 24.76 -17.50
N PHE A 310 18.26 23.63 -18.16
CA PHE A 310 19.62 23.11 -18.39
C PHE A 310 20.22 23.69 -19.66
N THR A 311 21.53 23.89 -19.63
CA THR A 311 22.31 24.26 -20.82
C THR A 311 22.68 23.01 -21.61
N SER A 312 22.65 23.12 -22.94
CA SER A 312 23.04 22.08 -23.88
C SER A 312 24.52 21.71 -23.91
N SER A 313 25.32 22.27 -23.02
CA SER A 313 26.74 21.89 -22.89
C SER A 313 26.89 20.56 -22.17
N ASN A 314 27.59 19.61 -22.80
CA ASN A 314 27.84 18.24 -22.34
C ASN A 314 28.27 18.18 -20.85
N PRO A 315 27.41 17.76 -19.93
CA PRO A 315 27.77 17.76 -18.51
C PRO A 315 28.37 16.44 -18.05
N ALA A 316 28.12 15.37 -18.78
CA ALA A 316 28.66 14.07 -18.43
C ALA A 316 30.14 14.00 -18.75
N GLY A 317 30.99 13.92 -17.71
CA GLY A 317 32.42 13.65 -17.87
C GLY A 317 32.67 12.46 -18.79
N ASN A 318 33.83 12.34 -19.40
CA ASN A 318 34.24 11.37 -20.41
C ASN A 318 34.02 9.86 -20.09
N GLY A 319 33.13 9.48 -19.14
CA GLY A 319 32.83 8.12 -18.72
C GLY A 319 31.36 7.74 -18.58
N SER A 320 30.41 8.69 -18.78
CA SER A 320 29.00 8.40 -18.70
C SER A 320 28.49 7.65 -19.93
N ARG A 321 27.68 6.55 -19.71
CA ARG A 321 27.03 5.84 -20.80
C ARG A 321 26.00 6.69 -21.52
N LEU A 322 25.33 7.59 -20.80
CA LEU A 322 24.30 8.48 -21.31
C LEU A 322 24.80 9.87 -21.68
N GLY A 323 26.13 10.04 -21.85
CA GLY A 323 26.77 11.32 -22.25
C GLY A 323 26.32 11.84 -23.62
N HIS A 324 25.65 11.04 -24.44
CA HIS A 324 25.06 11.44 -25.71
C HIS A 324 23.72 12.17 -25.56
N ILE A 325 23.06 12.10 -24.37
CA ILE A 325 21.76 12.71 -24.13
C ILE A 325 21.95 14.16 -23.67
N ASP A 326 21.29 15.09 -24.37
CA ASP A 326 21.21 16.48 -23.95
C ASP A 326 20.23 16.61 -22.76
N PRO A 327 20.67 17.13 -21.59
CA PRO A 327 19.81 17.34 -20.44
C PRO A 327 18.59 18.22 -20.72
N SER A 328 18.70 19.15 -21.67
CA SER A 328 17.60 20.07 -22.05
C SER A 328 16.59 19.43 -23.02
N ALA A 329 16.96 18.36 -23.73
CA ALA A 329 16.16 17.74 -24.78
C ALA A 329 16.22 16.21 -24.73
N GLN A 330 15.82 15.63 -23.60
CA GLN A 330 15.84 14.19 -23.38
C GLN A 330 14.78 13.45 -24.20
N PRO A 331 15.04 12.21 -24.65
CA PRO A 331 14.08 11.41 -25.41
C PRO A 331 12.88 11.00 -24.51
N PRO A 332 11.69 10.80 -25.11
CA PRO A 332 10.54 10.31 -24.35
C PRO A 332 10.74 8.87 -23.89
N LEU A 333 10.28 8.55 -22.67
CA LEU A 333 10.36 7.22 -22.06
C LEU A 333 9.11 6.38 -22.29
N HIS A 334 9.28 5.06 -22.33
CA HIS A 334 8.15 4.13 -22.28
C HIS A 334 7.42 4.23 -20.93
N PRO A 335 6.07 4.17 -20.86
CA PRO A 335 5.33 4.33 -19.61
C PRO A 335 5.72 3.35 -18.50
N LEU A 336 6.07 2.10 -18.83
CA LEU A 336 6.56 1.14 -17.84
C LEU A 336 7.90 1.59 -17.22
N ASP A 337 8.80 2.16 -18.02
CA ASP A 337 10.06 2.70 -17.53
C ASP A 337 9.85 3.95 -16.65
N GLN A 338 8.82 4.76 -16.97
CA GLN A 338 8.38 5.84 -16.09
C GLN A 338 7.89 5.30 -14.72
N CYS A 339 7.14 4.20 -14.70
CA CYS A 339 6.73 3.53 -13.46
C CYS A 339 7.95 3.05 -12.64
N ILE A 340 8.96 2.47 -13.30
CA ILE A 340 10.20 2.03 -12.65
C ILE A 340 10.93 3.23 -12.03
N LEU A 341 11.06 4.34 -12.75
CA LEU A 341 11.70 5.56 -12.21
C LEU A 341 10.96 6.13 -11.00
N LEU A 342 9.61 6.14 -10.99
CA LEU A 342 8.83 6.57 -9.84
C LEU A 342 9.04 5.64 -8.63
N SER A 343 9.17 4.34 -8.85
CA SER A 343 9.43 3.37 -7.78
C SER A 343 10.86 3.51 -7.21
N LEU A 344 11.85 3.74 -8.07
CA LEU A 344 13.22 4.08 -7.64
C LEU A 344 13.25 5.41 -6.85
N CYS A 345 12.48 6.40 -7.27
CA CYS A 345 12.32 7.66 -6.53
C CYS A 345 11.78 7.43 -5.11
N LEU A 346 10.76 6.61 -4.94
CA LEU A 346 10.21 6.27 -3.63
C LEU A 346 11.22 5.50 -2.77
N ASN A 347 12.00 4.62 -3.38
CA ASN A 347 13.04 3.89 -2.68
C ASN A 347 14.12 4.84 -2.10
N VAL A 348 14.50 5.91 -2.81
CA VAL A 348 15.39 6.95 -2.27
C VAL A 348 14.84 7.56 -0.99
N ARG A 349 13.52 7.81 -0.92
CA ARG A 349 12.88 8.35 0.27
C ARG A 349 12.99 7.41 1.47
N ASN A 350 12.80 6.12 1.24
CA ASN A 350 12.70 5.14 2.31
C ASN A 350 14.08 4.71 2.84
N THR A 351 15.08 4.65 1.96
CA THR A 351 16.46 4.26 2.31
C THR A 351 17.34 5.44 2.74
N SER A 352 16.81 6.65 2.77
CA SER A 352 17.58 7.85 3.13
C SER A 352 16.88 8.65 4.23
N PRO A 353 17.64 9.25 5.17
CA PRO A 353 17.05 10.09 6.20
C PRO A 353 16.18 11.20 5.62
N SER A 354 15.09 11.54 6.29
CA SER A 354 14.18 12.61 5.85
C SER A 354 14.83 13.99 6.07
N HIS A 355 15.52 14.48 5.05
CA HIS A 355 16.09 15.83 5.04
C HIS A 355 16.07 16.44 3.63
N GLY A 356 16.49 17.71 3.52
CA GLY A 356 16.44 18.46 2.26
C GLY A 356 17.21 17.82 1.09
N LEU A 357 18.31 17.13 1.33
CA LEU A 357 19.10 16.45 0.28
C LEU A 357 18.32 15.27 -0.33
N THR A 358 17.57 14.54 0.47
CA THR A 358 16.69 13.45 -0.01
C THR A 358 15.66 13.99 -1.01
N ALA A 359 15.01 15.11 -0.68
CA ALA A 359 14.07 15.77 -1.59
C ALA A 359 14.75 16.25 -2.89
N GLU A 360 15.98 16.75 -2.81
CA GLU A 360 16.76 17.15 -3.99
C GLU A 360 17.15 15.95 -4.87
N GLN A 361 17.44 14.80 -4.29
CA GLN A 361 17.71 13.55 -5.03
C GLN A 361 16.48 12.97 -5.69
N MET A 362 15.29 13.09 -5.07
CA MET A 362 14.02 12.61 -5.62
C MET A 362 13.50 13.47 -6.76
N SER A 363 13.68 14.79 -6.67
CA SER A 363 13.14 15.77 -7.63
C SER A 363 13.47 15.46 -9.11
N PRO A 364 14.71 15.08 -9.50
CA PRO A 364 15.03 14.76 -10.89
C PRO A 364 14.24 13.58 -11.47
N TYR A 365 13.95 12.54 -10.67
CA TYR A 365 13.14 11.41 -11.11
C TYR A 365 11.72 11.85 -11.47
N VAL A 366 11.10 12.62 -10.58
CA VAL A 366 9.74 13.13 -10.77
C VAL A 366 9.67 14.09 -11.95
N SER A 367 10.61 15.03 -12.06
CA SER A 367 10.69 15.99 -13.16
C SER A 367 10.86 15.28 -14.51
N ARG A 368 11.67 14.21 -14.56
CA ARG A 368 11.90 13.42 -15.76
C ARG A 368 10.64 12.74 -16.27
N VAL A 369 9.78 12.26 -15.37
CA VAL A 369 8.48 11.64 -15.74
C VAL A 369 7.48 12.71 -16.16
N ILE A 370 7.38 13.82 -15.44
CA ILE A 370 6.45 14.92 -15.75
C ILE A 370 6.73 15.55 -17.10
N SER A 371 8.00 15.69 -17.50
CA SER A 371 8.39 16.33 -18.77
C SER A 371 7.82 15.64 -20.00
N HIS A 372 7.50 14.34 -19.94
CA HIS A 372 6.98 13.54 -21.04
C HIS A 372 5.84 12.63 -20.54
N ALA A 373 4.74 13.22 -20.10
CA ALA A 373 3.56 12.50 -19.67
C ALA A 373 2.97 11.66 -20.83
N ARG A 374 2.73 10.36 -20.59
CA ARG A 374 2.24 9.42 -21.60
C ARG A 374 1.09 8.55 -21.16
N ASN A 375 0.80 8.48 -19.87
CA ASN A 375 -0.31 7.71 -19.31
C ASN A 375 -0.92 8.48 -18.14
N TRP A 376 -2.23 8.47 -18.04
CA TRP A 376 -2.98 9.23 -17.03
C TRP A 376 -2.56 8.88 -15.59
N SER A 377 -2.54 7.60 -15.24
CA SER A 377 -2.24 7.14 -13.87
C SER A 377 -0.79 7.38 -13.49
N VAL A 378 0.15 7.17 -14.42
CA VAL A 378 1.59 7.42 -14.21
C VAL A 378 1.84 8.90 -13.99
N HIS A 379 1.19 9.77 -14.78
CA HIS A 379 1.32 11.20 -14.63
C HIS A 379 0.68 11.70 -13.32
N THR A 380 -0.51 11.21 -12.97
CA THR A 380 -1.16 11.47 -11.68
C THR A 380 -0.23 11.14 -10.51
N MET A 381 0.42 9.97 -10.54
CA MET A 381 1.38 9.58 -9.50
C MET A 381 2.62 10.49 -9.47
N ALA A 382 3.14 10.90 -10.62
CA ALA A 382 4.28 11.82 -10.68
C ALA A 382 3.92 13.20 -10.11
N LEU A 383 2.75 13.77 -10.46
CA LEU A 383 2.25 15.02 -9.92
C LEU A 383 2.00 14.93 -8.40
N LEU A 384 1.49 13.80 -7.92
CA LEU A 384 1.31 13.56 -6.48
C LEU A 384 2.66 13.55 -5.75
N LEU A 385 3.67 12.87 -6.28
CA LEU A 385 5.02 12.87 -5.70
C LEU A 385 5.65 14.26 -5.71
N ARG A 386 5.50 15.03 -6.80
CA ARG A 386 5.93 16.43 -6.83
C ARG A 386 5.25 17.24 -5.74
N SER A 387 3.94 17.12 -5.63
CA SER A 387 3.16 17.79 -4.61
C SER A 387 3.67 17.46 -3.20
N ARG A 388 4.05 16.20 -2.93
CA ARG A 388 4.66 15.80 -1.64
C ARG A 388 6.03 16.43 -1.41
N LEU A 389 6.88 16.51 -2.43
CA LEU A 389 8.20 17.15 -2.34
C LEU A 389 8.12 18.68 -2.11
N GLU A 390 7.06 19.30 -2.61
CA GLU A 390 6.82 20.74 -2.50
C GLU A 390 6.11 21.15 -1.20
N SER A 391 5.47 20.23 -0.50
CA SER A 391 4.61 20.50 0.67
C SER A 391 5.33 21.13 1.86
N SER A 392 6.64 20.92 2.00
CA SER A 392 7.46 21.47 3.09
C SER A 392 8.12 22.81 2.78
N ARG A 393 7.97 23.33 1.56
CA ARG A 393 8.64 24.56 1.09
C ARG A 393 7.66 25.71 1.03
N THR A 394 7.93 26.79 1.70
CA THR A 394 7.04 27.98 1.80
C THR A 394 6.59 28.55 0.45
N ARG A 395 7.46 28.53 -0.57
CA ARG A 395 7.13 29.08 -1.91
C ARG A 395 6.28 28.16 -2.78
N THR A 396 6.21 26.87 -2.46
CA THR A 396 5.53 25.87 -3.29
C THR A 396 4.39 25.17 -2.56
N VAL A 397 4.21 25.41 -1.25
CA VAL A 397 3.17 24.76 -0.42
C VAL A 397 1.77 25.02 -0.95
N GLU A 398 1.50 26.23 -1.47
CA GLU A 398 0.20 26.59 -2.06
C GLU A 398 -0.07 25.74 -3.31
N ARG A 399 0.84 25.75 -4.28
CA ARG A 399 0.74 24.89 -5.47
C ARG A 399 0.59 23.42 -5.11
N SER A 400 1.38 22.95 -4.17
CA SER A 400 1.35 21.59 -3.66
C SER A 400 -0.05 21.19 -3.17
N THR A 401 -0.71 22.06 -2.41
CA THR A 401 -2.03 21.81 -1.86
C THR A 401 -3.12 21.85 -2.94
N PHE A 402 -3.09 22.84 -3.84
CA PHE A 402 -4.02 22.93 -4.96
C PHE A 402 -3.82 21.82 -5.98
N GLN A 403 -2.57 21.40 -6.24
CA GLN A 403 -2.31 20.27 -7.12
C GLN A 403 -2.92 18.97 -6.56
N LEU A 404 -2.78 18.71 -5.25
CA LEU A 404 -3.41 17.57 -4.62
C LEU A 404 -4.93 17.62 -4.70
N GLN A 405 -5.52 18.79 -4.45
CA GLN A 405 -6.95 19.00 -4.60
C GLN A 405 -7.42 18.73 -6.05
N ALA A 406 -6.73 19.29 -7.04
CA ALA A 406 -7.05 19.07 -8.45
C ALA A 406 -6.97 17.61 -8.87
N LEU A 407 -5.97 16.85 -8.33
CA LEU A 407 -5.85 15.41 -8.59
C LEU A 407 -7.03 14.63 -8.01
N ILE A 408 -7.53 14.99 -6.83
CA ILE A 408 -8.71 14.38 -6.22
C ILE A 408 -9.98 14.70 -7.02
N ASP A 409 -10.16 15.96 -7.41
CA ASP A 409 -11.37 16.45 -8.09
C ASP A 409 -11.52 15.87 -9.51
N GLN A 410 -10.41 15.53 -10.17
CA GLN A 410 -10.46 14.94 -11.51
C GLN A 410 -10.71 13.42 -11.54
N MET A 411 -10.53 12.68 -10.40
CA MET A 411 -10.74 11.23 -10.38
C MET A 411 -12.15 10.81 -10.83
N PRO A 412 -13.25 11.47 -10.40
CA PRO A 412 -14.59 11.12 -10.85
C PRO A 412 -14.86 11.49 -12.31
N SER A 413 -14.05 12.37 -12.93
CA SER A 413 -14.29 12.82 -14.30
C SER A 413 -14.06 11.70 -15.32
N SER A 414 -14.79 11.75 -16.45
CA SER A 414 -14.65 10.80 -17.55
C SER A 414 -13.74 11.31 -18.68
N ASP A 415 -12.79 12.16 -18.35
CA ASP A 415 -11.90 12.79 -19.33
C ASP A 415 -10.94 11.81 -20.01
N SER A 416 -10.55 10.76 -19.30
CA SER A 416 -9.74 9.65 -19.81
C SER A 416 -10.51 8.34 -19.71
N THR A 417 -10.26 7.41 -20.61
CA THR A 417 -10.92 6.09 -20.61
C THR A 417 -10.47 5.24 -19.42
N THR A 418 -11.35 4.36 -18.94
CA THR A 418 -11.01 3.40 -17.86
C THR A 418 -9.85 2.51 -18.24
N SER A 419 -9.76 2.07 -19.49
CA SER A 419 -8.67 1.24 -20.00
C SER A 419 -7.31 1.96 -19.92
N GLU A 420 -7.26 3.24 -20.27
CA GLU A 420 -6.05 4.06 -20.14
C GLU A 420 -5.62 4.20 -18.67
N ARG A 421 -6.59 4.47 -17.78
CA ARG A 421 -6.32 4.65 -16.34
C ARG A 421 -5.84 3.37 -15.65
N LEU A 422 -6.32 2.19 -16.07
CA LEU A 422 -5.96 0.90 -15.49
C LEU A 422 -4.69 0.28 -16.08
N LEU A 423 -4.26 0.70 -17.28
CA LEU A 423 -3.21 0.06 -18.06
C LEU A 423 -1.88 -0.15 -17.30
N TYR A 424 -1.46 0.82 -16.50
CA TYR A 424 -0.25 0.77 -15.67
C TYR A 424 -0.55 0.86 -14.17
N PHE A 425 -1.79 0.76 -13.75
CA PHE A 425 -2.21 0.94 -12.35
C PHE A 425 -1.47 0.02 -11.39
N HIS A 426 -1.33 -1.27 -11.72
CA HIS A 426 -0.62 -2.24 -10.87
C HIS A 426 0.89 -2.02 -10.82
N SER A 427 1.44 -1.20 -11.72
CA SER A 427 2.87 -0.90 -11.80
C SER A 427 3.26 0.39 -11.06
N ILE A 428 2.33 1.03 -10.35
CA ILE A 428 2.56 2.25 -9.55
C ILE A 428 1.93 2.12 -8.16
N PRO A 429 2.51 2.73 -7.12
CA PRO A 429 1.96 2.71 -5.76
C PRO A 429 0.94 3.84 -5.56
N MET A 430 -0.06 3.94 -6.45
CA MET A 430 -1.09 4.96 -6.37
C MET A 430 -1.94 4.79 -5.11
N PRO A 431 -2.06 5.80 -4.23
CA PRO A 431 -2.92 5.74 -3.05
C PRO A 431 -4.40 5.73 -3.43
N THR A 432 -5.25 5.27 -2.51
CA THR A 432 -6.69 5.33 -2.66
C THR A 432 -7.18 6.77 -2.68
N ARG A 433 -8.38 7.00 -3.20
CA ARG A 433 -8.98 8.34 -3.20
C ARG A 433 -9.10 8.90 -1.77
N TRP A 434 -9.56 8.10 -0.82
CA TRP A 434 -9.68 8.53 0.58
C TRP A 434 -8.32 8.77 1.28
N GLU A 435 -7.26 8.05 0.88
CA GLU A 435 -5.90 8.34 1.37
C GLU A 435 -5.40 9.70 0.86
N MET A 436 -5.69 10.04 -0.40
CA MET A 436 -5.36 11.37 -0.94
C MET A 436 -6.18 12.47 -0.27
N GLU A 437 -7.47 12.25 -0.02
CA GLU A 437 -8.33 13.17 0.72
C GLU A 437 -7.84 13.32 2.19
N LYS A 438 -7.42 12.24 2.83
CA LYS A 438 -6.77 12.26 4.15
C LYS A 438 -5.49 13.08 4.13
N GLU A 439 -4.62 12.88 3.13
CA GLU A 439 -3.38 13.64 2.98
C GLU A 439 -3.68 15.14 2.79
N LEU A 440 -4.70 15.50 2.02
CA LEU A 440 -5.15 16.88 1.86
C LEU A 440 -5.62 17.47 3.20
N ALA A 441 -6.43 16.74 3.95
CA ALA A 441 -6.88 17.18 5.27
C ALA A 441 -5.71 17.36 6.26
N GLN A 442 -4.70 16.48 6.22
CA GLN A 442 -3.49 16.62 7.03
C GLN A 442 -2.68 17.86 6.64
N ARG A 443 -2.63 18.23 5.36
CA ARG A 443 -2.02 19.49 4.90
C ARG A 443 -2.79 20.69 5.40
N PHE A 444 -4.12 20.70 5.32
CA PHE A 444 -4.94 21.77 5.89
C PHE A 444 -4.70 21.90 7.39
N LEU A 445 -4.59 20.79 8.12
CA LEU A 445 -4.29 20.81 9.55
C LEU A 445 -2.90 21.42 9.82
N SER A 446 -1.88 21.07 9.06
CA SER A 446 -0.53 21.62 9.18
C SER A 446 -0.45 23.11 8.86
N LEU A 447 -1.33 23.61 7.99
CA LEU A 447 -1.47 25.03 7.64
C LEU A 447 -2.37 25.80 8.61
N GLY A 448 -2.92 25.14 9.65
CA GLY A 448 -3.80 25.77 10.64
C GLY A 448 -5.26 25.90 10.18
N VAL A 449 -5.64 25.36 9.02
CA VAL A 449 -7.02 25.37 8.48
C VAL A 449 -7.79 24.18 9.08
N VAL A 450 -7.91 24.15 10.41
CA VAL A 450 -8.42 22.99 11.16
C VAL A 450 -9.86 22.63 10.81
N LYS A 451 -10.72 23.63 10.51
CA LYS A 451 -12.14 23.37 10.20
C LYS A 451 -12.31 22.58 8.91
N SER A 452 -11.61 22.95 7.85
CA SER A 452 -11.67 22.23 6.56
C SER A 452 -11.08 20.81 6.70
N ALA A 453 -10.02 20.66 7.49
CA ALA A 453 -9.47 19.35 7.81
C ALA A 453 -10.50 18.47 8.54
N LEU A 454 -11.19 19.05 9.54
CA LEU A 454 -12.22 18.35 10.31
C LEU A 454 -13.39 17.89 9.43
N GLU A 455 -13.89 18.73 8.54
CA GLU A 455 -14.98 18.39 7.59
C GLU A 455 -14.62 17.18 6.70
N ILE A 456 -13.35 17.11 6.23
CA ILE A 456 -12.90 15.99 5.42
C ILE A 456 -12.77 14.72 6.27
N PHE A 457 -12.16 14.79 7.47
CA PHE A 457 -12.00 13.63 8.34
C PHE A 457 -13.34 13.10 8.85
N GLU A 458 -14.31 13.96 9.15
CA GLU A 458 -15.68 13.55 9.54
C GLU A 458 -16.38 12.84 8.38
N ARG A 459 -16.27 13.35 7.14
CA ARG A 459 -16.82 12.73 5.94
C ARG A 459 -16.19 11.37 5.64
N LEU A 460 -14.90 11.21 5.92
CA LEU A 460 -14.16 9.95 5.76
C LEU A 460 -14.31 9.02 6.96
N GLU A 461 -15.01 9.43 8.01
CA GLU A 461 -15.15 8.70 9.29
C GLU A 461 -13.79 8.27 9.89
N MET A 462 -12.75 9.10 9.73
CA MET A 462 -11.41 8.87 10.28
C MET A 462 -11.32 9.43 11.70
N TRP A 463 -11.95 8.74 12.65
CA TRP A 463 -12.18 9.23 14.01
C TRP A 463 -10.91 9.53 14.80
N ASP A 464 -9.81 8.79 14.56
CA ASP A 464 -8.49 9.09 15.15
C ASP A 464 -8.02 10.52 14.77
N ASP A 465 -8.21 10.93 13.53
CA ASP A 465 -7.79 12.26 13.03
C ASP A 465 -8.82 13.35 13.41
N VAL A 466 -10.12 13.00 13.49
CA VAL A 466 -11.18 13.89 14.02
C VAL A 466 -10.86 14.29 15.46
N VAL A 467 -10.50 13.34 16.31
CA VAL A 467 -10.11 13.59 17.70
C VAL A 467 -8.89 14.50 17.78
N LYS A 468 -7.87 14.28 16.93
CA LYS A 468 -6.70 15.19 16.87
C LYS A 468 -7.10 16.62 16.49
N CYS A 469 -8.05 16.79 15.54
CA CYS A 469 -8.56 18.11 15.16
C CYS A 469 -9.27 18.79 16.34
N TYR A 470 -10.09 18.06 17.10
CA TYR A 470 -10.72 18.63 18.31
C TYR A 470 -9.70 18.96 19.40
N GLY A 471 -8.63 18.19 19.52
CA GLY A 471 -7.47 18.52 20.37
C GLY A 471 -6.81 19.84 19.95
N ALA A 472 -6.58 20.03 18.65
CA ALA A 472 -6.01 21.25 18.09
C ALA A 472 -6.94 22.48 18.23
N LEU A 473 -8.26 22.25 18.33
CA LEU A 473 -9.27 23.28 18.63
C LEU A 473 -9.46 23.55 20.12
N GLU A 474 -8.64 22.95 20.99
CA GLU A 474 -8.75 23.05 22.46
C GLU A 474 -10.12 22.53 22.99
N LYS A 475 -10.72 21.56 22.34
CA LYS A 475 -12.01 20.94 22.69
C LYS A 475 -11.93 19.41 22.75
N PRO A 476 -10.97 18.81 23.48
CA PRO A 476 -10.79 17.36 23.51
C PRO A 476 -12.02 16.59 24.00
N GLU A 477 -12.83 17.21 24.90
CA GLU A 477 -14.06 16.62 25.43
C GLU A 477 -15.08 16.27 24.33
N LYS A 478 -15.14 17.07 23.25
CA LYS A 478 -16.01 16.77 22.11
C LYS A 478 -15.58 15.50 21.37
N GLY A 479 -14.29 15.27 21.25
CA GLY A 479 -13.75 14.05 20.67
C GLY A 479 -14.18 12.80 21.46
N ILE A 480 -14.09 12.87 22.78
CA ILE A 480 -14.53 11.79 23.69
C ILE A 480 -16.02 11.50 23.53
N VAL A 481 -16.86 12.56 23.52
CA VAL A 481 -18.31 12.42 23.35
C VAL A 481 -18.63 11.73 22.03
N ILE A 482 -18.02 12.14 20.92
CA ILE A 482 -18.25 11.52 19.61
C ILE A 482 -17.91 10.03 19.60
N VAL A 483 -16.76 9.66 20.19
CA VAL A 483 -16.34 8.24 20.21
C VAL A 483 -17.30 7.42 21.10
N ARG A 484 -17.78 7.97 22.23
CA ARG A 484 -18.76 7.32 23.08
C ARG A 484 -20.11 7.16 22.36
N ASP A 485 -20.60 8.20 21.69
CA ASP A 485 -21.86 8.15 20.93
C ASP A 485 -21.80 7.12 19.79
N LEU A 486 -20.64 7.00 19.13
CA LEU A 486 -20.41 5.95 18.13
C LEU A 486 -20.46 4.54 18.74
N LEU A 487 -19.86 4.34 19.91
CA LEU A 487 -19.87 3.04 20.60
C LEU A 487 -21.25 2.69 21.15
N GLU A 488 -22.02 3.67 21.65
CA GLU A 488 -23.35 3.48 22.19
C GLU A 488 -24.46 3.44 21.11
N GLY A 489 -24.13 3.76 19.84
CA GLY A 489 -25.09 3.75 18.74
C GLY A 489 -26.09 4.90 18.78
N ARG A 490 -25.80 5.96 19.53
CA ARG A 490 -26.63 7.17 19.60
C ARG A 490 -26.39 8.07 18.39
N LYS A 491 -26.87 7.68 17.26
CA LYS A 491 -26.59 8.32 15.96
C LYS A 491 -27.26 9.67 15.70
N ALA A 492 -28.32 10.03 16.42
CA ALA A 492 -29.21 11.14 16.00
C ALA A 492 -28.54 12.52 15.94
N GLU A 493 -27.53 12.80 16.78
CA GLU A 493 -26.83 14.10 16.77
C GLU A 493 -25.62 14.14 15.83
N VAL A 494 -24.96 13.01 15.62
CA VAL A 494 -23.85 12.90 14.65
C VAL A 494 -24.39 13.01 13.21
N GLU A 495 -25.54 12.42 12.92
CA GLU A 495 -26.27 12.63 11.65
C GLU A 495 -26.68 14.09 11.41
N ALA A 496 -26.98 14.86 12.44
CA ALA A 496 -27.31 16.28 12.30
C ALA A 496 -26.10 17.16 11.93
N VAL A 497 -24.88 16.73 12.28
CA VAL A 497 -23.63 17.40 11.87
C VAL A 497 -23.27 17.02 10.44
N ILE A 498 -23.51 15.78 10.03
CA ILE A 498 -23.23 15.24 8.68
C ILE A 498 -24.31 15.67 7.69
N SER A 499 -25.57 15.84 8.09
CA SER A 499 -26.70 16.19 7.20
C SER A 499 -26.72 17.63 6.68
N ARG A 500 -25.76 18.47 7.05
CA ARG A 500 -25.53 19.76 6.37
C ARG A 500 -24.96 19.61 4.95
N GLY A 501 -24.48 18.44 4.57
CA GLY A 501 -24.17 18.04 3.21
C GLY A 501 -25.25 17.09 2.69
N LYS A 502 -26.12 17.59 1.83
CA LYS A 502 -27.23 16.87 1.19
C LYS A 502 -26.80 15.52 0.60
N PHE A 503 -27.08 14.40 1.28
CA PHE A 503 -27.29 13.08 0.65
C PHE A 503 -28.22 12.22 1.52
N SER A 504 -29.12 11.51 0.85
CA SER A 504 -30.27 10.77 1.37
C SER A 504 -29.89 9.71 2.39
N THR A 505 -30.49 9.83 3.56
CA THR A 505 -30.41 8.88 4.67
C THR A 505 -31.38 7.73 4.47
N GLY A 506 -30.87 6.58 3.99
CA GLY A 506 -31.46 5.29 4.32
C GLY A 506 -30.94 4.86 5.69
N HIS A 507 -31.75 4.22 6.51
CA HIS A 507 -31.36 3.65 7.80
C HIS A 507 -30.23 2.62 7.59
N ARG A 508 -28.95 3.08 7.68
CA ARG A 508 -27.81 2.15 7.80
C ARG A 508 -27.90 1.47 9.16
N GLN A 509 -28.50 0.31 9.19
CA GLN A 509 -28.37 -0.60 10.30
C GLN A 509 -26.92 -1.10 10.28
N ILE A 510 -26.03 -0.44 11.06
CA ILE A 510 -24.62 -0.79 11.11
C ILE A 510 -24.53 -2.19 11.70
N ILE A 511 -24.26 -3.17 10.85
CA ILE A 511 -23.64 -4.42 11.27
C ILE A 511 -22.26 -4.00 11.75
N ARG A 512 -22.08 -3.89 13.07
CA ARG A 512 -20.81 -3.47 13.68
C ARG A 512 -19.79 -4.55 13.38
N ASP A 513 -18.82 -4.23 12.55
CA ASP A 513 -17.63 -5.07 12.41
C ASP A 513 -16.89 -5.06 13.76
N ALA A 514 -16.65 -6.24 14.31
CA ALA A 514 -15.98 -6.41 15.60
C ALA A 514 -14.58 -5.77 15.63
N ALA A 515 -13.88 -5.77 14.49
CA ALA A 515 -12.57 -5.15 14.36
C ALA A 515 -12.66 -3.61 14.44
N ARG A 516 -13.68 -3.00 13.79
CA ARG A 516 -13.95 -1.57 13.87
C ARG A 516 -14.36 -1.13 15.28
N GLU A 517 -15.24 -1.90 15.93
CA GLU A 517 -15.65 -1.62 17.31
C GLU A 517 -14.44 -1.68 18.26
N ALA A 518 -13.57 -2.68 18.12
CA ALA A 518 -12.34 -2.80 18.88
C ALA A 518 -11.41 -1.59 18.66
N LYS A 519 -11.32 -1.07 17.43
CA LYS A 519 -10.55 0.14 17.13
C LYS A 519 -11.10 1.37 17.88
N LEU A 520 -12.41 1.56 17.92
CA LEU A 520 -13.04 2.65 18.66
C LEU A 520 -12.81 2.53 20.17
N TRP A 521 -12.87 1.33 20.74
CA TRP A 521 -12.52 1.08 22.13
C TRP A 521 -11.05 1.41 22.43
N CYS A 522 -10.13 1.06 21.52
CA CYS A 522 -8.72 1.46 21.67
C CYS A 522 -8.55 2.99 21.65
N LEU A 523 -9.26 3.67 20.73
CA LEU A 523 -9.22 5.13 20.66
C LEU A 523 -9.77 5.78 21.94
N LEU A 524 -10.84 5.23 22.51
CA LEU A 524 -11.38 5.70 23.78
C LEU A 524 -10.38 5.50 24.94
N GLY A 525 -9.67 4.36 24.94
CA GLY A 525 -8.59 4.10 25.90
C GLY A 525 -7.41 5.08 25.81
N ASP A 526 -7.07 5.51 24.58
CA ASP A 526 -6.05 6.52 24.36
C ASP A 526 -6.48 7.92 24.89
N LEU A 527 -7.80 8.20 24.88
CA LEU A 527 -8.39 9.47 25.31
C LEU A 527 -8.70 9.54 26.81
N GLU A 528 -8.96 8.42 27.46
CA GLU A 528 -9.33 8.31 28.87
C GLU A 528 -8.30 7.47 29.64
N PRO A 529 -7.14 8.06 30.03
CA PRO A 529 -6.04 7.33 30.66
C PRO A 529 -6.40 6.63 31.97
N ASP A 530 -7.41 7.13 32.68
CA ASP A 530 -7.85 6.57 33.96
C ASP A 530 -8.59 5.23 33.79
N ASN A 531 -9.30 5.05 32.67
CA ASN A 531 -10.06 3.86 32.34
C ASN A 531 -9.44 3.06 31.18
N ALA A 532 -8.23 3.40 30.79
CA ALA A 532 -7.58 2.88 29.57
C ALA A 532 -7.49 1.35 29.54
N VAL A 533 -7.16 0.73 30.67
CA VAL A 533 -7.04 -0.75 30.76
C VAL A 533 -8.38 -1.42 30.44
N ASP A 534 -9.47 -0.96 31.05
CA ASP A 534 -10.80 -1.53 30.84
C ASP A 534 -11.24 -1.38 29.38
N HIS A 535 -10.92 -0.25 28.75
CA HIS A 535 -11.22 0.00 27.33
C HIS A 535 -10.41 -0.92 26.39
N TYR A 536 -9.10 -1.10 26.64
CA TYR A 536 -8.28 -2.00 25.82
C TYR A 536 -8.66 -3.48 26.01
N GLU A 537 -8.98 -3.90 27.25
CA GLU A 537 -9.48 -5.26 27.50
C GLU A 537 -10.86 -5.48 26.86
N ARG A 538 -11.71 -4.45 26.83
CA ARG A 538 -12.97 -4.49 26.10
C ARG A 538 -12.73 -4.64 24.61
N ALA A 539 -11.81 -3.88 24.03
CA ALA A 539 -11.41 -4.00 22.62
C ALA A 539 -10.93 -5.41 22.28
N TRP A 540 -10.12 -6.01 23.17
CA TRP A 540 -9.62 -7.37 23.02
C TRP A 540 -10.76 -8.40 23.04
N THR A 541 -11.70 -8.29 23.94
CA THR A 541 -12.84 -9.19 24.08
C THR A 541 -13.78 -9.07 22.87
N VAL A 542 -14.13 -7.85 22.44
CA VAL A 542 -15.03 -7.60 21.30
C VAL A 542 -14.43 -8.15 20.02
N SER A 543 -13.12 -8.00 19.81
CA SER A 543 -12.41 -8.56 18.65
C SER A 543 -12.24 -10.08 18.68
N LYS A 544 -12.74 -10.78 19.71
CA LYS A 544 -12.48 -12.22 19.92
C LYS A 544 -10.99 -12.57 19.94
N GLU A 545 -10.23 -11.77 20.64
CA GLU A 545 -8.77 -11.94 20.83
C GLU A 545 -7.92 -11.79 19.55
N THR A 546 -8.42 -11.06 18.55
CA THR A 546 -7.69 -10.84 17.28
C THR A 546 -7.11 -9.45 17.12
N SER A 547 -7.46 -8.46 17.96
CA SER A 547 -6.98 -7.09 17.81
C SER A 547 -5.53 -6.91 18.26
N GLY A 548 -4.59 -6.88 17.33
CA GLY A 548 -3.19 -6.52 17.59
C GLY A 548 -3.04 -5.11 18.16
N ARG A 549 -3.90 -4.16 17.73
CA ARG A 549 -3.93 -2.79 18.22
C ARG A 549 -4.24 -2.72 19.73
N ALA A 550 -5.24 -3.47 20.20
CA ALA A 550 -5.59 -3.50 21.62
C ALA A 550 -4.42 -3.95 22.49
N MET A 551 -3.75 -5.03 22.11
CA MET A 551 -2.60 -5.55 22.83
C MET A 551 -1.38 -4.61 22.75
N ARG A 552 -1.15 -3.97 21.61
CA ARG A 552 -0.10 -2.95 21.43
C ARG A 552 -0.32 -1.75 22.35
N SER A 553 -1.54 -1.19 22.38
CA SER A 553 -1.89 -0.05 23.22
C SER A 553 -1.81 -0.39 24.71
N LEU A 554 -2.33 -1.55 25.12
CA LEU A 554 -2.26 -2.03 26.50
C LEU A 554 -0.80 -2.28 26.94
N GLY A 555 0.01 -2.90 26.09
CA GLY A 555 1.43 -3.11 26.33
C GLY A 555 2.20 -1.79 26.47
N GLY A 556 1.94 -0.82 25.61
CA GLY A 556 2.50 0.53 25.70
C GLY A 556 2.08 1.26 27.00
N TYR A 557 0.82 1.11 27.39
CA TYR A 557 0.29 1.66 28.65
C TYR A 557 1.00 1.09 29.89
N HIS A 558 1.19 -0.23 29.94
CA HIS A 558 1.92 -0.89 31.03
C HIS A 558 3.39 -0.51 31.02
N PHE A 559 4.02 -0.46 29.86
CA PHE A 559 5.42 -0.03 29.72
C PHE A 559 5.65 1.38 30.25
N ALA A 560 4.79 2.34 29.90
CA ALA A 560 4.88 3.73 30.36
C ALA A 560 4.74 3.87 31.88
N ARG A 561 4.09 2.90 32.54
CA ARG A 561 3.92 2.86 34.01
C ARG A 561 4.94 1.98 34.73
N GLY A 562 5.94 1.45 34.03
CA GLY A 562 6.98 0.62 34.60
C GLY A 562 6.54 -0.82 34.93
N LYS A 563 5.35 -1.25 34.50
CA LYS A 563 4.85 -2.61 34.64
C LYS A 563 5.36 -3.48 33.49
N PHE A 564 6.66 -3.76 33.50
CA PHE A 564 7.34 -4.42 32.40
C PHE A 564 6.88 -5.87 32.14
N PRO A 565 6.63 -6.71 33.17
CA PRO A 565 6.14 -8.08 32.94
C PRO A 565 4.79 -8.11 32.22
N GLU A 566 3.85 -7.27 32.61
CA GLU A 566 2.53 -7.14 31.98
C GLU A 566 2.66 -6.59 30.54
N ALA A 567 3.57 -5.63 30.34
CA ALA A 567 3.85 -5.08 29.02
C ALA A 567 4.38 -6.16 28.07
N ILE A 568 5.28 -7.02 28.52
CA ILE A 568 5.84 -8.13 27.73
C ILE A 568 4.73 -9.06 27.26
N ILE A 569 3.85 -9.52 28.15
CA ILE A 569 2.75 -10.42 27.82
C ILE A 569 1.84 -9.84 26.73
N CYS A 570 1.50 -8.56 26.85
CA CYS A 570 0.63 -7.89 25.87
C CYS A 570 1.34 -7.69 24.52
N LEU A 571 2.60 -7.25 24.53
CA LEU A 571 3.37 -6.99 23.33
C LEU A 571 3.70 -8.28 22.56
N GLU A 572 4.01 -9.38 23.25
CA GLU A 572 4.19 -10.70 22.62
C GLU A 572 2.95 -11.16 21.88
N ARG A 573 1.75 -10.93 22.45
CA ARG A 573 0.49 -11.20 21.75
C ARG A 573 0.33 -10.31 20.53
N ALA A 574 0.63 -9.02 20.65
CA ALA A 574 0.52 -8.08 19.54
C ALA A 574 1.43 -8.45 18.35
N VAL A 575 2.70 -8.76 18.61
CA VAL A 575 3.67 -9.13 17.55
C VAL A 575 3.42 -10.53 16.99
N LYS A 576 2.77 -11.41 17.73
CA LYS A 576 2.32 -12.72 17.23
C LYS A 576 1.18 -12.58 16.23
N ILE A 577 0.28 -11.60 16.44
CA ILE A 577 -0.83 -11.30 15.52
C ILE A 577 -0.29 -10.63 14.26
N ASN A 578 0.49 -9.55 14.42
CA ASN A 578 1.12 -8.86 13.28
C ASN A 578 2.64 -8.72 13.50
N PRO A 579 3.44 -9.61 12.90
CA PRO A 579 4.90 -9.59 13.03
C PRO A 579 5.60 -8.39 12.39
N LEU A 580 4.91 -7.59 11.58
CA LEU A 580 5.47 -6.41 10.90
C LEU A 580 5.51 -5.15 11.77
N LEU A 581 4.96 -5.20 12.99
CA LEU A 581 4.90 -4.08 13.91
C LEU A 581 6.27 -3.76 14.54
N THR A 582 7.18 -3.14 13.81
CA THR A 582 8.56 -2.81 14.25
C THR A 582 8.57 -2.09 15.59
N ARG A 583 7.72 -1.06 15.76
CA ARG A 583 7.63 -0.32 17.01
C ARG A 583 7.22 -1.19 18.21
N SER A 584 6.35 -2.18 18.01
CA SER A 584 5.95 -3.10 19.08
C SER A 584 7.09 -4.05 19.47
N TRP A 585 7.86 -4.54 18.48
CA TRP A 585 9.08 -5.29 18.73
C TRP A 585 10.12 -4.48 19.49
N PHE A 586 10.30 -3.20 19.13
CA PHE A 586 11.23 -2.31 19.82
C PHE A 586 10.86 -2.11 21.28
N ILE A 587 9.59 -1.80 21.59
CA ILE A 587 9.10 -1.61 22.97
C ILE A 587 9.19 -2.92 23.74
N LEU A 588 8.90 -4.07 23.12
CA LEU A 588 9.08 -5.41 23.70
C LEU A 588 10.54 -5.63 24.09
N GLY A 589 11.48 -5.35 23.20
CA GLY A 589 12.92 -5.45 23.50
C GLY A 589 13.33 -4.57 24.65
N CYS A 590 12.84 -3.32 24.70
CA CYS A 590 13.09 -2.41 25.82
C CYS A 590 12.47 -2.92 27.13
N ALA A 591 11.28 -3.52 27.11
CA ALA A 591 10.65 -4.10 28.28
C ALA A 591 11.44 -5.31 28.83
N CYS A 592 11.88 -6.22 27.94
CA CYS A 592 12.72 -7.37 28.27
C CYS A 592 14.06 -6.92 28.86
N MET A 593 14.68 -5.86 28.34
CA MET A 593 15.88 -5.26 28.94
C MET A 593 15.69 -4.80 30.39
N ARG A 594 14.51 -4.27 30.72
CA ARG A 594 14.18 -3.77 32.06
C ARG A 594 14.00 -4.90 33.08
N VAL A 595 13.60 -6.09 32.64
CA VAL A 595 13.49 -7.29 33.47
C VAL A 595 14.73 -8.19 33.38
N GLU A 596 15.78 -7.72 32.69
CA GLU A 596 17.06 -8.42 32.49
C GLU A 596 16.94 -9.74 31.70
N ASP A 597 15.86 -9.91 30.91
CA ASP A 597 15.74 -11.01 29.95
C ASP A 597 16.45 -10.64 28.63
N TRP A 598 17.78 -10.86 28.63
CA TRP A 598 18.65 -10.46 27.53
C TRP A 598 18.40 -11.28 26.27
N GLU A 599 17.98 -12.55 26.39
CA GLU A 599 17.71 -13.42 25.24
C GLU A 599 16.46 -12.97 24.48
N SER A 600 15.35 -12.72 25.18
CA SER A 600 14.13 -12.20 24.58
C SER A 600 14.32 -10.79 24.02
N ALA A 601 15.11 -9.94 24.71
CA ALA A 601 15.45 -8.62 24.20
C ALA A 601 16.26 -8.69 22.89
N LYS A 602 17.29 -9.56 22.82
CA LYS A 602 18.07 -9.82 21.61
C LYS A 602 17.14 -10.25 20.46
N ASN A 603 16.25 -11.19 20.72
CA ASN A 603 15.33 -11.70 19.70
C ASN A 603 14.39 -10.61 19.19
N ALA A 604 13.86 -9.75 20.07
CA ALA A 604 12.99 -8.63 19.70
C ALA A 604 13.73 -7.60 18.83
N PHE A 605 14.94 -7.16 19.22
CA PHE A 605 15.73 -6.22 18.41
C PHE A 605 16.24 -6.84 17.10
N SER A 606 16.55 -8.14 17.07
CA SER A 606 16.86 -8.84 15.83
C SER A 606 15.70 -8.83 14.85
N ARG A 607 14.45 -8.89 15.36
CA ARG A 607 13.25 -8.73 14.53
C ARG A 607 13.10 -7.30 14.01
N CYS A 608 13.32 -6.27 14.84
CA CYS A 608 13.32 -4.89 14.38
C CYS A 608 14.28 -4.70 13.20
N VAL A 609 15.53 -5.13 13.35
CA VAL A 609 16.57 -5.03 12.32
C VAL A 609 16.24 -5.86 11.07
N SER A 610 15.54 -7.00 11.21
CA SER A 610 15.14 -7.82 10.05
C SER A 610 13.98 -7.19 9.25
N ILE A 611 13.18 -6.31 9.87
CA ILE A 611 12.10 -5.58 9.21
C ILE A 611 12.65 -4.27 8.63
N ASP A 612 13.44 -3.55 9.42
CA ASP A 612 14.06 -2.27 9.04
C ASP A 612 15.58 -2.34 9.32
N GLU A 613 16.35 -2.64 8.28
CA GLU A 613 17.82 -2.74 8.37
C GLU A 613 18.51 -1.39 8.61
N GLU A 614 17.82 -0.26 8.38
CA GLU A 614 18.32 1.10 8.55
C GLU A 614 18.08 1.65 9.97
N ASP A 615 17.35 0.92 10.83
CA ASP A 615 17.08 1.34 12.21
C ASP A 615 18.32 1.25 13.11
N GLY A 616 19.06 2.36 13.16
CA GLY A 616 20.28 2.48 13.96
C GLY A 616 20.05 2.31 15.47
N GLU A 617 18.87 2.66 16.00
CA GLU A 617 18.54 2.48 17.41
C GLU A 617 18.41 0.99 17.76
N SER A 618 17.74 0.23 16.91
CA SER A 618 17.63 -1.23 17.08
C SER A 618 18.98 -1.94 16.94
N TRP A 619 19.83 -1.52 16.00
CA TRP A 619 21.20 -2.04 15.88
C TRP A 619 22.04 -1.76 17.14
N ASN A 620 21.97 -0.55 17.68
CA ASN A 620 22.70 -0.17 18.89
C ASN A 620 22.23 -1.00 20.11
N ASN A 621 20.90 -1.15 20.26
CA ASN A 621 20.34 -1.97 21.31
C ASN A 621 20.72 -3.45 21.15
N LEU A 622 20.68 -4.01 19.95
CA LEU A 622 21.08 -5.37 19.65
C LEU A 622 22.56 -5.62 20.02
N ALA A 623 23.45 -4.71 19.63
CA ALA A 623 24.86 -4.76 20.00
C ALA A 623 25.05 -4.74 21.52
N SER A 624 24.30 -3.89 22.22
CA SER A 624 24.30 -3.85 23.70
C SER A 624 23.85 -5.16 24.32
N MET A 625 22.86 -5.86 23.71
CA MET A 625 22.42 -7.18 24.20
C MET A 625 23.54 -8.23 24.07
N TYR A 626 24.20 -8.30 22.91
CA TYR A 626 25.32 -9.23 22.73
C TYR A 626 26.44 -9.00 23.73
N LEU A 627 26.78 -7.73 24.01
CA LEU A 627 27.80 -7.39 25.02
C LEU A 627 27.38 -7.86 26.42
N ARG A 628 26.13 -7.62 26.82
CA ARG A 628 25.60 -8.03 28.13
C ARG A 628 25.54 -9.54 28.29
N MET A 629 25.11 -10.26 27.26
CA MET A 629 25.08 -11.74 27.25
C MET A 629 26.48 -12.31 27.32
N GLY A 630 27.45 -11.77 26.61
CA GLY A 630 28.85 -12.20 26.69
C GLY A 630 29.48 -11.94 28.08
N ILE A 631 29.12 -10.87 28.75
CA ILE A 631 29.51 -10.60 30.14
C ILE A 631 28.84 -11.57 31.10
N ALA A 632 27.55 -11.88 30.91
CA ALA A 632 26.81 -12.82 31.76
C ALA A 632 27.35 -14.26 31.64
N GLN A 633 27.66 -14.71 30.42
CA GLN A 633 28.29 -16.02 30.21
C GLN A 633 29.66 -16.13 30.90
N LYS A 634 30.50 -15.11 30.74
CA LYS A 634 31.80 -15.10 31.43
C LYS A 634 31.66 -15.12 32.95
N LYS A 635 30.65 -14.41 33.49
CA LYS A 635 30.37 -14.42 34.93
C LYS A 635 29.92 -15.81 35.41
N SER A 636 29.01 -16.47 34.70
CA SER A 636 28.55 -17.82 34.98
C SER A 636 29.71 -18.84 34.95
N GLU A 637 30.58 -18.77 33.94
CA GLU A 637 31.78 -19.60 33.84
C GLU A 637 32.75 -19.38 35.03
N ILE A 638 32.89 -18.13 35.50
CA ILE A 638 33.73 -17.82 36.67
C ILE A 638 33.07 -18.34 37.95
N ASP A 639 31.76 -18.17 38.11
CA ASP A 639 31.01 -18.64 39.28
C ASP A 639 31.03 -20.20 39.34
N GLU A 640 30.87 -20.93 38.23
CA GLU A 640 31.01 -22.37 38.15
C GLU A 640 32.44 -22.85 38.48
N VAL A 641 33.45 -22.12 38.03
CA VAL A 641 34.85 -22.41 38.37
C VAL A 641 35.15 -22.12 39.83
N SER A 642 34.52 -21.11 40.42
CA SER A 642 34.68 -20.75 41.83
C SER A 642 33.99 -21.75 42.77
N GLU A 643 32.83 -22.32 42.36
CA GLU A 643 32.13 -23.37 43.12
C GLU A 643 32.80 -24.73 43.00
N SER A 644 33.54 -25.00 41.89
CA SER A 644 34.25 -26.27 41.67
C SER A 644 35.66 -26.36 42.27
N THR A 645 36.18 -25.27 42.84
CA THR A 645 37.54 -25.24 43.43
C THR A 645 37.44 -25.20 44.95
N PRO A 646 37.89 -26.29 45.67
CA PRO A 646 37.96 -26.22 47.13
C PRO A 646 39.01 -25.21 47.59
N LEU A 647 38.66 -24.41 48.60
CA LEU A 647 39.41 -23.33 49.22
C LEU A 647 40.76 -23.81 49.84
N SER A 648 41.71 -24.23 49.02
CA SER A 648 43.06 -24.52 49.52
C SER A 648 44.13 -24.36 48.47
N GLN A 649 44.19 -23.30 47.76
CA GLN A 649 45.41 -22.82 47.06
C GLN A 649 45.10 -21.53 46.28
N VAL A 650 45.09 -20.38 46.96
CA VAL A 650 45.21 -19.11 46.25
C VAL A 650 46.50 -18.45 46.70
N SER A 651 47.52 -18.64 45.90
CA SER A 651 48.75 -17.85 45.92
C SER A 651 48.51 -16.60 45.11
N GLU A 652 48.68 -15.45 45.75
CA GLU A 652 48.60 -14.10 45.20
C GLU A 652 49.52 -13.95 43.98
N ARG A 653 48.95 -13.57 42.82
CA ARG A 653 49.66 -12.88 41.76
C ARG A 653 48.88 -11.60 41.32
N PRO A 654 49.48 -10.42 41.27
CA PRO A 654 48.83 -9.19 40.87
C PRO A 654 48.67 -9.11 39.36
N LEU A 655 47.45 -8.87 38.90
CA LEU A 655 47.12 -8.57 37.51
C LEU A 655 47.21 -7.05 37.29
N HIS A 656 48.27 -6.63 36.63
CA HIS A 656 48.31 -5.37 35.89
C HIS A 656 47.96 -5.62 34.44
N SER A 657 46.82 -5.12 33.96
CA SER A 657 46.65 -4.77 32.58
C SER A 657 45.65 -3.63 32.45
N ARG A 658 46.20 -2.47 32.02
CA ARG A 658 45.45 -1.31 31.60
C ARG A 658 44.66 -1.64 30.34
N VAL A 659 43.36 -1.43 30.38
CA VAL A 659 42.51 -1.27 29.18
C VAL A 659 42.43 0.22 28.89
N VAL A 660 42.95 0.64 27.77
CA VAL A 660 42.80 1.98 27.19
C VAL A 660 41.47 1.97 26.45
N LEU A 661 40.54 2.82 26.88
CA LEU A 661 39.34 3.19 26.15
C LEU A 661 39.71 4.39 25.22
N THR A 662 39.55 4.20 23.94
CA THR A 662 39.30 5.27 22.97
C THR A 662 37.97 4.97 22.29
#